data_383d7d6364988567b2c133d6ed2e048b
#
_entry.id   383d7d6364988567b2c133d6ed2e048b
#
_cell.length_a   1.000
_cell.length_b   1.000
_cell.length_c   1.000
_cell.angle_alpha   90.00
_cell.angle_beta   90.00
_cell.angle_gamma   90.00
#
_symmetry.space_group_name_H-M   'P 1'
#
loop_
_entity.id
_entity.type
_entity.pdbx_description
1 polymer ?
#
loop_
_entity_poly.entity_id
_entity_poly.type
_entity_poly.pdbx_seq_one_letter_code
_entity_poly.pdbx_strand_id
1 'polypeptide(L)'
;MLRNERPPRRFVAPGRLACQALVVAATIWLAPRAHAASGDAPAASPPQKLRSPDGRIEIAVKAGDRLTYDVAFEGKPLLSGATLAMDVDHQMLGVAPRIERALRTSVDRKLEPAVRQKAAVLVDSYNQLRVVFAGHFAVAFRAYDQGIAYRFETSLPQATVKVYQEEATFAFAATGDTGVYYPQEDSFFSHNERKFARQRIGALTPLALASIPAVVESPAGPKIAIAESDVEDYPGLWLRGTGGPALTATFPPYPLEEKALNDRNIKVTRVADYIAETRGTRTFPWRVLGVAPADKDLVASTLVYLLESPSRVADTSWIRPGKVAWDWWNALNLKGVDFQPGVNNKTYEHYIDFASRHGIEYVILDEGWYHPGNLLKSVPAIDIPALVAYGKKKNVGVILWVIWKTFDEQFQPALELFSSWGVKGVKVDFMQRDDQPVMRFYFRVCEALAKRKMLVDFHGGIRPALLTRTWPNLISTEGVQGLEHMKWSNASDPEHNLSLPFTRMFLGPMDYTPGAMLNATAKAFHVSFNEPMSLGTRCQQLAMYVVFESPLQMLADSPTHYEHEPEAMEFLGPVPSVWDETRVLDGAIGRFIIVARRHGQDWYLAAMTDWTPRSGDIPLTFLGAGDYQMTAWEDGPDAATRASDYRKTTTAVTRAAHVKMQLGPGGGWVARIRPARATK
;
A
#
# COMPACT_ATOMS: atom_id res chain seq x y z
N MET A 1 7.62 -0.21 44.49
CA MET A 1 6.74 -0.90 45.45
C MET A 1 5.33 -0.32 45.34
N LEU A 2 4.46 -0.97 44.65
CA LEU A 2 3.00 -0.84 44.79
C LEU A 2 2.41 -2.11 44.15
N ARG A 3 1.72 -2.88 44.98
CA ARG A 3 1.15 -4.19 44.64
C ARG A 3 -0.08 -4.02 43.75
N ASN A 4 -0.14 -4.77 42.68
CA ASN A 4 -1.35 -5.02 41.89
C ASN A 4 -2.17 -6.12 42.55
N GLU A 5 -3.33 -5.77 43.10
CA GLU A 5 -4.37 -6.73 43.47
C GLU A 5 -5.41 -6.80 42.35
N ARG A 6 -5.65 -7.98 41.81
CA ARG A 6 -6.76 -8.28 40.91
C ARG A 6 -7.99 -8.67 41.73
N PRO A 7 -9.19 -8.18 41.40
CA PRO A 7 -10.42 -8.72 41.98
C PRO A 7 -10.86 -10.01 41.25
N PRO A 8 -11.57 -10.93 41.95
CA PRO A 8 -11.93 -12.24 41.41
C PRO A 8 -13.11 -12.18 40.43
N ARG A 9 -13.05 -13.02 39.43
CA ARG A 9 -14.16 -13.25 38.46
C ARG A 9 -15.29 -13.99 39.17
N ARG A 10 -16.49 -13.42 39.20
CA ARG A 10 -17.75 -14.13 39.50
C ARG A 10 -18.36 -14.61 38.18
N PHE A 11 -18.59 -15.91 38.10
CA PHE A 11 -19.46 -16.56 37.10
C PHE A 11 -20.89 -16.17 37.37
N VAL A 12 -21.62 -15.67 36.36
CA VAL A 12 -23.07 -15.53 36.38
C VAL A 12 -23.60 -16.38 35.20
N ALA A 13 -24.51 -17.30 35.52
CA ALA A 13 -25.19 -18.19 34.60
C ALA A 13 -26.15 -17.43 33.67
N PRO A 14 -26.47 -17.97 32.47
CA PRO A 14 -27.27 -17.28 31.46
C PRO A 14 -28.77 -17.31 31.81
N GLY A 15 -29.33 -16.14 32.04
CA GLY A 15 -30.76 -15.93 32.08
C GLY A 15 -31.37 -15.95 30.67
N ARG A 16 -32.41 -16.75 30.49
CA ARG A 16 -33.24 -16.82 29.28
C ARG A 16 -33.94 -15.48 29.06
N LEU A 17 -33.65 -14.82 27.95
CA LEU A 17 -34.45 -13.71 27.41
C LEU A 17 -35.24 -14.22 26.20
N ALA A 18 -36.55 -14.05 26.30
CA ALA A 18 -37.53 -14.42 25.31
C ALA A 18 -37.38 -13.54 24.05
N CYS A 19 -37.24 -14.18 22.88
CA CYS A 19 -37.37 -13.53 21.57
C CYS A 19 -38.83 -13.13 21.36
N GLN A 20 -39.12 -11.83 21.35
CA GLN A 20 -40.34 -11.32 20.72
C GLN A 20 -40.04 -11.14 19.20
N ALA A 21 -40.65 -11.99 18.40
CA ALA A 21 -40.64 -11.86 16.94
C ALA A 21 -41.57 -10.71 16.53
N LEU A 22 -40.99 -9.64 15.98
CA LEU A 22 -41.77 -8.61 15.28
C LEU A 22 -42.16 -9.17 13.90
N VAL A 23 -43.43 -9.50 13.74
CA VAL A 23 -44.02 -9.82 12.43
C VAL A 23 -44.27 -8.50 11.69
N VAL A 24 -43.45 -8.21 10.67
CA VAL A 24 -43.73 -7.13 9.73
C VAL A 24 -44.71 -7.67 8.69
N ALA A 25 -45.96 -7.24 8.78
CA ALA A 25 -47.01 -7.53 7.79
C ALA A 25 -46.69 -6.75 6.49
N ALA A 26 -46.34 -7.49 5.44
CA ALA A 26 -46.24 -6.92 4.09
C ALA A 26 -47.65 -6.69 3.54
N THR A 27 -48.08 -5.45 3.47
CA THR A 27 -49.30 -5.04 2.79
C THR A 27 -49.02 -5.05 1.27
N ILE A 28 -49.59 -6.01 0.59
CA ILE A 28 -49.61 -6.11 -0.88
C ILE A 28 -50.60 -5.06 -1.41
N TRP A 29 -50.07 -4.00 -2.01
CA TRP A 29 -50.87 -3.05 -2.81
C TRP A 29 -51.10 -3.64 -4.20
N LEU A 30 -52.34 -4.04 -4.51
CA LEU A 30 -52.79 -4.36 -5.85
C LEU A 30 -53.02 -3.02 -6.61
N ALA A 31 -52.07 -2.67 -7.47
CA ALA A 31 -52.25 -1.56 -8.42
C ALA A 31 -53.14 -2.03 -9.62
N PRO A 32 -53.99 -1.14 -10.17
CA PRO A 32 -54.82 -1.48 -11.32
C PRO A 32 -53.95 -1.68 -12.58
N ARG A 33 -54.26 -2.76 -13.32
CA ARG A 33 -53.65 -3.01 -14.65
C ARG A 33 -53.99 -1.86 -15.59
N ALA A 34 -53.03 -0.97 -15.85
CA ALA A 34 -53.05 -0.14 -17.02
C ALA A 34 -52.61 -0.97 -18.22
N HIS A 35 -53.41 -0.94 -19.30
CA HIS A 35 -53.05 -1.52 -20.58
C HIS A 35 -51.79 -0.78 -21.09
N ALA A 36 -50.65 -1.51 -21.04
CA ALA A 36 -49.43 -1.06 -21.68
C ALA A 36 -49.60 -1.18 -23.18
N ALA A 37 -49.56 -0.06 -23.89
CA ALA A 37 -49.29 -0.04 -25.30
C ALA A 37 -47.95 -0.72 -25.55
N SER A 38 -47.91 -1.70 -26.43
CA SER A 38 -46.70 -2.37 -26.91
C SER A 38 -45.87 -1.39 -27.73
N GLY A 39 -45.13 -0.52 -27.07
CA GLY A 39 -44.01 0.17 -27.67
C GLY A 39 -42.83 -0.80 -27.73
N ASP A 40 -42.34 -1.07 -28.94
CA ASP A 40 -41.11 -1.84 -29.13
C ASP A 40 -40.03 -1.29 -28.20
N ALA A 41 -39.53 -2.14 -27.28
CA ALA A 41 -38.37 -1.81 -26.49
C ALA A 41 -37.21 -1.47 -27.45
N PRO A 42 -36.52 -0.34 -27.30
CA PRO A 42 -35.47 0.03 -28.22
C PRO A 42 -34.44 -1.11 -28.25
N ALA A 43 -34.13 -1.61 -29.45
CA ALA A 43 -33.15 -2.70 -29.63
C ALA A 43 -31.86 -2.32 -28.92
N ALA A 44 -31.38 -3.23 -28.03
CA ALA A 44 -30.20 -3.00 -27.26
C ALA A 44 -29.01 -2.65 -28.17
N SER A 45 -28.38 -1.50 -27.95
CA SER A 45 -27.22 -1.08 -28.72
C SER A 45 -26.12 -2.15 -28.65
N PRO A 46 -25.42 -2.44 -29.77
CA PRO A 46 -24.36 -3.45 -29.74
C PRO A 46 -23.27 -3.08 -28.71
N PRO A 47 -22.67 -4.08 -28.07
CA PRO A 47 -21.61 -3.84 -27.09
C PRO A 47 -20.46 -3.00 -27.65
N GLN A 48 -20.02 -2.00 -26.90
CA GLN A 48 -18.86 -1.19 -27.24
C GLN A 48 -17.59 -1.93 -26.76
N LYS A 49 -16.78 -2.41 -27.70
CA LYS A 49 -15.58 -3.20 -27.40
C LYS A 49 -14.33 -2.32 -27.33
N LEU A 50 -13.40 -2.66 -26.42
CA LEU A 50 -12.08 -2.07 -26.27
C LEU A 50 -11.06 -3.19 -26.01
N ARG A 51 -9.86 -3.10 -26.61
CA ARG A 51 -8.77 -4.05 -26.34
C ARG A 51 -7.54 -3.34 -25.81
N SER A 52 -6.73 -4.07 -25.03
CA SER A 52 -5.36 -3.67 -24.66
C SER A 52 -4.48 -3.49 -25.92
N PRO A 53 -3.35 -2.75 -25.83
CA PRO A 53 -2.42 -2.60 -26.95
C PRO A 53 -1.93 -3.95 -27.50
N ASP A 54 -1.62 -4.94 -26.65
CA ASP A 54 -1.22 -6.29 -27.04
C ASP A 54 -2.40 -7.19 -27.50
N GLY A 55 -3.66 -6.69 -27.36
CA GLY A 55 -4.87 -7.38 -27.78
C GLY A 55 -5.34 -8.52 -26.87
N ARG A 56 -4.63 -8.82 -25.78
CA ARG A 56 -4.93 -9.96 -24.88
C ARG A 56 -6.13 -9.72 -23.97
N ILE A 57 -6.35 -8.46 -23.54
CA ILE A 57 -7.47 -8.07 -22.69
C ILE A 57 -8.55 -7.41 -23.57
N GLU A 58 -9.79 -7.87 -23.47
CA GLU A 58 -10.96 -7.26 -24.12
C GLU A 58 -11.99 -6.83 -23.08
N ILE A 59 -12.50 -5.61 -23.19
CA ILE A 59 -13.65 -5.08 -22.45
C ILE A 59 -14.82 -4.97 -23.40
N ALA A 60 -16.02 -5.40 -22.99
CA ALA A 60 -17.27 -5.19 -23.71
C ALA A 60 -18.26 -4.42 -22.82
N VAL A 61 -18.56 -3.18 -23.15
CA VAL A 61 -19.46 -2.29 -22.42
C VAL A 61 -20.85 -2.37 -23.05
N LYS A 62 -21.89 -2.60 -22.25
CA LYS A 62 -23.28 -2.77 -22.66
C LYS A 62 -24.17 -1.77 -21.96
N ALA A 63 -24.98 -1.04 -22.73
CA ALA A 63 -26.01 -0.14 -22.23
C ALA A 63 -27.38 -0.81 -22.48
N GLY A 64 -28.00 -1.27 -21.42
CA GLY A 64 -29.36 -1.86 -21.40
C GLY A 64 -30.17 -1.20 -20.27
N ASP A 65 -30.93 -1.98 -19.51
CA ASP A 65 -31.56 -1.51 -18.27
C ASP A 65 -30.56 -0.99 -17.25
N ARG A 66 -29.34 -1.53 -17.31
CA ARG A 66 -28.20 -1.05 -16.53
C ARG A 66 -26.96 -0.97 -17.42
N LEU A 67 -26.04 -0.10 -17.05
CA LEU A 67 -24.70 -0.10 -17.61
C LEU A 67 -23.91 -1.26 -17.03
N THR A 68 -23.44 -2.17 -17.91
CA THR A 68 -22.65 -3.34 -17.52
C THR A 68 -21.38 -3.45 -18.36
N TYR A 69 -20.42 -4.23 -17.87
CA TYR A 69 -19.23 -4.55 -18.63
C TYR A 69 -18.78 -6.00 -18.39
N ASP A 70 -18.19 -6.57 -19.43
CA ASP A 70 -17.51 -7.85 -19.37
C ASP A 70 -16.01 -7.62 -19.58
N VAL A 71 -15.19 -8.50 -19.03
CA VAL A 71 -13.73 -8.53 -19.25
C VAL A 71 -13.31 -9.93 -19.63
N ALA A 72 -12.51 -10.05 -20.68
CA ALA A 72 -11.93 -11.32 -21.10
C ALA A 72 -10.40 -11.18 -21.25
N PHE A 73 -9.67 -12.26 -20.98
CA PHE A 73 -8.25 -12.40 -21.21
C PHE A 73 -8.02 -13.56 -22.18
N GLU A 74 -7.37 -13.30 -23.32
CA GLU A 74 -7.16 -14.29 -24.40
C GLU A 74 -8.46 -15.03 -24.79
N GLY A 75 -9.57 -14.28 -24.84
CA GLY A 75 -10.90 -14.81 -25.18
C GLY A 75 -11.61 -15.55 -24.03
N LYS A 76 -10.97 -15.82 -22.89
CA LYS A 76 -11.58 -16.44 -21.72
C LYS A 76 -12.17 -15.39 -20.80
N PRO A 77 -13.42 -15.55 -20.33
CA PRO A 77 -14.07 -14.57 -19.48
C PRO A 77 -13.38 -14.49 -18.10
N LEU A 78 -13.10 -13.25 -17.64
CA LEU A 78 -12.65 -12.94 -16.29
C LEU A 78 -13.81 -12.38 -15.46
N LEU A 79 -14.54 -11.41 -16.01
CA LEU A 79 -15.76 -10.83 -15.44
C LEU A 79 -16.90 -10.93 -16.46
N SER A 80 -18.12 -11.10 -15.97
CA SER A 80 -19.33 -11.17 -16.80
C SER A 80 -20.48 -10.42 -16.13
N GLY A 81 -21.04 -9.43 -16.81
CA GLY A 81 -22.21 -8.66 -16.33
C GLY A 81 -21.92 -7.79 -15.10
N ALA A 82 -20.69 -7.36 -14.90
CA ALA A 82 -20.36 -6.41 -13.84
C ALA A 82 -21.09 -5.08 -14.03
N THR A 83 -21.75 -4.55 -13.00
CA THR A 83 -22.62 -3.37 -13.06
C THR A 83 -21.93 -2.11 -12.57
N LEU A 84 -22.29 -0.97 -13.16
CA LEU A 84 -21.83 0.37 -12.80
C LEU A 84 -23.03 1.31 -12.68
N ALA A 85 -23.15 2.02 -11.56
CA ALA A 85 -24.09 3.12 -11.42
C ALA A 85 -23.59 4.11 -10.36
N MET A 86 -24.13 5.33 -10.38
CA MET A 86 -23.84 6.36 -9.39
C MET A 86 -25.10 7.18 -9.14
N ASP A 87 -25.49 7.29 -7.87
CA ASP A 87 -26.57 8.18 -7.45
C ASP A 87 -26.01 9.58 -7.15
N VAL A 88 -26.31 10.54 -8.02
CA VAL A 88 -25.90 11.94 -7.87
C VAL A 88 -27.14 12.81 -7.76
N ASP A 89 -27.36 13.48 -6.64
CA ASP A 89 -28.56 14.27 -6.32
C ASP A 89 -29.87 13.51 -6.64
N HIS A 90 -29.91 12.21 -6.29
CA HIS A 90 -31.02 11.28 -6.58
C HIS A 90 -31.27 11.02 -8.07
N GLN A 91 -30.30 11.33 -8.92
CA GLN A 91 -30.27 10.89 -10.31
C GLN A 91 -29.33 9.68 -10.44
N MET A 92 -29.89 8.52 -10.79
CA MET A 92 -29.13 7.28 -10.98
C MET A 92 -28.44 7.27 -12.36
N LEU A 93 -27.19 7.70 -12.41
CA LEU A 93 -26.33 7.56 -13.60
C LEU A 93 -26.01 6.08 -13.83
N GLY A 94 -26.18 5.59 -15.07
CA GLY A 94 -25.93 4.17 -15.41
C GLY A 94 -27.16 3.25 -15.32
N VAL A 95 -28.35 3.78 -14.95
CA VAL A 95 -29.65 3.09 -15.07
C VAL A 95 -30.34 3.55 -16.33
N ALA A 96 -30.82 2.63 -17.16
CA ALA A 96 -31.37 2.88 -18.49
C ALA A 96 -30.56 3.90 -19.32
N PRO A 97 -29.22 3.76 -19.37
CA PRO A 97 -28.35 4.78 -19.94
C PRO A 97 -28.51 4.83 -21.47
N ARG A 98 -28.66 6.01 -22.01
CA ARG A 98 -28.74 6.23 -23.47
C ARG A 98 -27.39 6.76 -23.97
N ILE A 99 -26.71 5.96 -24.79
CA ILE A 99 -25.45 6.36 -25.42
C ILE A 99 -25.71 7.47 -26.44
N GLU A 100 -24.99 8.58 -26.33
CA GLU A 100 -24.98 9.65 -27.33
C GLU A 100 -23.80 9.48 -28.30
N ARG A 101 -22.62 9.11 -27.77
CA ARG A 101 -21.44 8.88 -28.60
C ARG A 101 -20.41 8.02 -27.85
N ALA A 102 -19.57 7.33 -28.62
CA ALA A 102 -18.43 6.57 -28.11
C ALA A 102 -17.14 7.10 -28.80
N LEU A 103 -16.18 7.53 -28.01
CA LEU A 103 -14.93 8.11 -28.47
C LEU A 103 -13.78 7.13 -28.12
N ARG A 104 -12.87 6.91 -29.08
CA ARG A 104 -11.71 6.05 -28.90
C ARG A 104 -10.44 6.85 -29.07
N THR A 105 -9.48 6.59 -28.18
CA THR A 105 -8.13 7.16 -28.26
C THR A 105 -7.12 6.09 -27.88
N SER A 106 -5.89 6.22 -28.35
CA SER A 106 -4.77 5.40 -27.97
C SER A 106 -3.64 6.30 -27.48
N VAL A 107 -2.92 5.86 -26.46
CA VAL A 107 -1.77 6.55 -25.93
C VAL A 107 -0.61 5.54 -25.86
N ASP A 108 0.56 5.97 -26.32
CA ASP A 108 1.81 5.24 -26.18
C ASP A 108 2.91 6.26 -25.93
N ARG A 109 3.36 6.32 -24.68
CA ARG A 109 4.39 7.28 -24.27
C ARG A 109 5.27 6.73 -23.14
N LYS A 110 6.45 7.29 -23.01
CA LYS A 110 7.32 7.06 -21.87
C LYS A 110 7.10 8.13 -20.80
N LEU A 111 7.21 7.71 -19.55
CA LEU A 111 7.05 8.54 -18.37
C LEU A 111 8.23 8.31 -17.45
N GLU A 112 8.89 9.41 -17.04
CA GLU A 112 9.96 9.37 -16.05
C GLU A 112 9.38 9.80 -14.69
N PRO A 113 9.26 8.88 -13.72
CA PRO A 113 8.72 9.21 -12.41
C PRO A 113 9.70 10.12 -11.64
N ALA A 114 9.18 11.12 -10.93
CA ALA A 114 9.98 12.00 -10.09
C ALA A 114 10.72 11.21 -8.98
N VAL A 115 10.06 10.17 -8.45
CA VAL A 115 10.65 9.19 -7.53
C VAL A 115 10.59 7.80 -8.21
N ARG A 116 11.76 7.22 -8.46
CA ARG A 116 11.90 5.93 -9.14
C ARG A 116 11.56 4.80 -8.18
N GLN A 117 10.35 4.28 -8.25
CA GLN A 117 9.95 3.15 -7.38
C GLN A 117 10.46 1.82 -7.93
N LYS A 118 10.02 1.45 -9.14
CA LYS A 118 10.34 0.18 -9.82
C LYS A 118 11.28 0.35 -11.00
N ALA A 119 11.23 1.51 -11.67
CA ALA A 119 11.98 1.77 -12.89
C ALA A 119 12.22 3.27 -13.09
N ALA A 120 13.30 3.60 -13.82
CA ALA A 120 13.61 4.97 -14.22
C ALA A 120 12.66 5.48 -15.32
N VAL A 121 12.14 4.58 -16.14
CA VAL A 121 11.20 4.89 -17.22
C VAL A 121 10.05 3.90 -17.19
N LEU A 122 8.83 4.41 -17.18
CA LEU A 122 7.59 3.64 -17.28
C LEU A 122 6.98 3.80 -18.67
N VAL A 123 6.38 2.74 -19.19
CA VAL A 123 5.61 2.77 -20.45
C VAL A 123 4.13 3.00 -20.11
N ASP A 124 3.60 4.16 -20.50
CA ASP A 124 2.18 4.50 -20.36
C ASP A 124 1.50 4.26 -21.73
N SER A 125 1.17 2.98 -21.98
CA SER A 125 0.54 2.52 -23.22
C SER A 125 -0.83 1.92 -22.93
N TYR A 126 -1.87 2.52 -23.53
CA TYR A 126 -3.26 2.07 -23.37
C TYR A 126 -4.16 2.49 -24.50
N ASN A 127 -5.25 1.75 -24.69
CA ASN A 127 -6.39 2.17 -25.47
C ASN A 127 -7.51 2.64 -24.53
N GLN A 128 -8.23 3.70 -24.93
CA GLN A 128 -9.33 4.27 -24.16
C GLN A 128 -10.63 4.30 -24.98
N LEU A 129 -11.72 3.92 -24.33
CA LEU A 129 -13.10 4.08 -24.78
C LEU A 129 -13.80 5.03 -23.80
N ARG A 130 -14.24 6.19 -24.28
CA ARG A 130 -15.07 7.12 -23.53
C ARG A 130 -16.47 7.08 -24.08
N VAL A 131 -17.42 6.53 -23.30
CA VAL A 131 -18.84 6.46 -23.66
C VAL A 131 -19.56 7.63 -23.01
N VAL A 132 -20.13 8.50 -23.82
CA VAL A 132 -20.90 9.67 -23.39
C VAL A 132 -22.38 9.32 -23.42
N PHE A 133 -23.07 9.64 -22.36
CA PHE A 133 -24.47 9.34 -22.15
C PHE A 133 -25.32 10.63 -22.04
N ALA A 134 -26.59 10.54 -22.37
CA ALA A 134 -27.58 11.55 -22.02
C ALA A 134 -27.61 11.73 -20.49
N GLY A 135 -27.83 12.98 -20.02
CA GLY A 135 -27.79 13.27 -18.56
C GLY A 135 -26.45 13.81 -18.08
N HIS A 136 -25.61 14.33 -19.00
CA HIS A 136 -24.37 15.06 -18.68
C HIS A 136 -23.32 14.23 -17.95
N PHE A 137 -23.19 12.95 -18.31
CA PHE A 137 -22.12 12.09 -17.77
C PHE A 137 -21.48 11.24 -18.86
N ALA A 138 -20.31 10.73 -18.56
CA ALA A 138 -19.60 9.74 -19.35
C ALA A 138 -18.96 8.69 -18.45
N VAL A 139 -18.61 7.54 -19.02
CA VAL A 139 -17.72 6.57 -18.38
C VAL A 139 -16.54 6.34 -19.31
N ALA A 140 -15.33 6.56 -18.79
CA ALA A 140 -14.10 6.29 -19.49
C ALA A 140 -13.54 4.93 -19.06
N PHE A 141 -13.26 4.06 -20.03
CA PHE A 141 -12.58 2.78 -19.86
C PHE A 141 -11.18 2.86 -20.46
N ARG A 142 -10.18 2.38 -19.75
CA ARG A 142 -8.82 2.18 -20.25
C ARG A 142 -8.47 0.72 -20.21
N ALA A 143 -7.85 0.22 -21.28
CA ALA A 143 -7.27 -1.12 -21.34
C ALA A 143 -5.75 -0.98 -21.53
N TYR A 144 -5.01 -1.46 -20.54
CA TYR A 144 -3.56 -1.64 -20.52
C TYR A 144 -3.23 -3.12 -20.70
N ASP A 145 -2.00 -3.46 -21.05
CA ASP A 145 -1.55 -4.86 -21.08
C ASP A 145 -1.51 -5.50 -19.67
N GLN A 146 -1.48 -4.68 -18.62
CA GLN A 146 -1.46 -5.07 -17.20
C GLN A 146 -2.86 -5.11 -16.56
N GLY A 147 -3.92 -4.76 -17.28
CA GLY A 147 -5.28 -4.71 -16.72
C GLY A 147 -6.14 -3.61 -17.30
N ILE A 148 -7.23 -3.32 -16.63
CA ILE A 148 -8.19 -2.30 -17.03
C ILE A 148 -8.48 -1.31 -15.90
N ALA A 149 -8.98 -0.14 -16.29
CA ALA A 149 -9.57 0.79 -15.35
C ALA A 149 -10.79 1.47 -15.96
N TYR A 150 -11.73 1.89 -15.09
CA TYR A 150 -12.83 2.77 -15.51
C TYR A 150 -13.09 3.83 -14.45
N ARG A 151 -13.68 4.95 -14.90
CA ARG A 151 -14.20 6.01 -14.03
C ARG A 151 -15.40 6.72 -14.62
N PHE A 152 -16.23 7.24 -13.73
CA PHE A 152 -17.27 8.22 -14.11
C PHE A 152 -16.65 9.59 -14.36
N GLU A 153 -17.29 10.34 -15.26
CA GLU A 153 -17.04 11.75 -15.54
C GLU A 153 -18.38 12.47 -15.61
N THR A 154 -18.53 13.60 -14.94
CA THR A 154 -19.75 14.40 -14.95
C THR A 154 -19.49 15.81 -15.49
N SER A 155 -20.51 16.40 -16.09
CA SER A 155 -20.56 17.81 -16.50
C SER A 155 -21.93 18.39 -16.15
N LEU A 156 -22.36 18.16 -14.90
CA LEU A 156 -23.65 18.59 -14.39
C LEU A 156 -23.67 20.12 -14.24
N PRO A 157 -24.84 20.76 -14.43
CA PRO A 157 -24.97 22.23 -14.37
C PRO A 157 -24.79 22.77 -12.92
N GLN A 158 -25.05 21.96 -11.92
CA GLN A 158 -24.90 22.34 -10.52
C GLN A 158 -23.41 22.53 -10.18
N ALA A 159 -23.07 23.59 -9.45
CA ALA A 159 -21.71 23.85 -8.99
C ALA A 159 -21.25 22.78 -7.99
N THR A 160 -22.15 22.35 -7.10
CA THR A 160 -21.93 21.31 -6.08
C THR A 160 -23.07 20.30 -6.16
N VAL A 161 -22.72 19.03 -5.99
CA VAL A 161 -23.64 17.88 -6.00
C VAL A 161 -23.29 16.94 -4.85
N LYS A 162 -24.27 16.14 -4.41
CA LYS A 162 -24.06 15.05 -3.46
C LYS A 162 -24.07 13.71 -4.18
N VAL A 163 -23.11 12.86 -3.84
CA VAL A 163 -23.07 11.46 -4.26
C VAL A 163 -23.61 10.62 -3.12
N TYR A 164 -24.77 10.01 -3.32
CA TYR A 164 -25.43 9.17 -2.31
C TYR A 164 -24.87 7.76 -2.32
N GLN A 165 -24.57 7.24 -3.52
CA GLN A 165 -24.07 5.89 -3.70
C GLN A 165 -23.26 5.78 -5.00
N GLU A 166 -22.22 4.95 -4.97
CA GLU A 166 -21.57 4.41 -6.16
C GLU A 166 -21.72 2.89 -6.15
N GLU A 167 -22.34 2.35 -7.21
CA GLU A 167 -22.41 0.93 -7.44
C GLU A 167 -21.28 0.52 -8.39
N ALA A 168 -20.42 -0.36 -7.90
CA ALA A 168 -19.39 -1.01 -8.70
C ALA A 168 -19.35 -2.48 -8.29
N THR A 169 -19.78 -3.37 -9.18
CA THR A 169 -19.71 -4.81 -8.95
C THR A 169 -18.54 -5.41 -9.71
N PHE A 170 -17.92 -6.41 -9.11
CA PHE A 170 -16.86 -7.22 -9.69
C PHE A 170 -17.38 -8.65 -9.77
N ALA A 171 -18.16 -8.94 -10.83
CA ALA A 171 -18.81 -10.22 -11.04
C ALA A 171 -17.86 -11.16 -11.81
N PHE A 172 -17.14 -12.02 -11.09
CA PHE A 172 -16.13 -12.90 -11.68
C PHE A 172 -16.77 -14.08 -12.41
N ALA A 173 -16.21 -14.46 -13.55
CA ALA A 173 -16.52 -15.70 -14.24
C ALA A 173 -15.90 -16.90 -13.50
N ALA A 174 -16.39 -17.17 -12.30
CA ALA A 174 -15.79 -18.04 -11.30
C ALA A 174 -16.88 -18.80 -10.52
N THR A 175 -16.46 -19.73 -9.67
CA THR A 175 -17.34 -20.42 -8.71
C THR A 175 -17.16 -19.86 -7.31
N GLY A 176 -18.07 -20.16 -6.39
CA GLY A 176 -17.94 -19.77 -4.98
C GLY A 176 -16.71 -20.35 -4.28
N ASP A 177 -16.09 -21.42 -4.82
CA ASP A 177 -14.86 -22.02 -4.28
C ASP A 177 -13.58 -21.32 -4.75
N THR A 178 -13.68 -20.35 -5.65
CA THR A 178 -12.54 -19.58 -6.13
C THR A 178 -11.84 -18.86 -4.97
N GLY A 179 -10.51 -18.96 -4.94
CA GLY A 179 -9.69 -18.31 -3.91
C GLY A 179 -9.62 -16.81 -4.09
N VAL A 180 -9.62 -16.10 -2.98
CA VAL A 180 -9.38 -14.66 -2.92
C VAL A 180 -8.49 -14.32 -1.72
N TYR A 181 -7.45 -13.55 -1.95
CA TYR A 181 -6.66 -12.91 -0.89
C TYR A 181 -7.40 -11.64 -0.46
N TYR A 182 -7.91 -11.64 0.76
CA TYR A 182 -8.89 -10.67 1.22
C TYR A 182 -8.48 -10.06 2.56
N PRO A 183 -8.13 -8.77 2.61
CA PRO A 183 -7.74 -8.07 3.84
C PRO A 183 -8.99 -7.67 4.63
N GLN A 184 -9.55 -8.63 5.36
CA GLN A 184 -10.81 -8.45 6.08
C GLN A 184 -10.68 -7.43 7.21
N GLU A 185 -11.68 -6.56 7.32
CA GLU A 185 -11.76 -5.45 8.25
C GLU A 185 -13.02 -5.51 9.10
N ASP A 186 -12.98 -4.89 10.28
CA ASP A 186 -14.11 -4.84 11.19
C ASP A 186 -15.02 -3.62 10.92
N SER A 187 -14.46 -2.53 10.41
CA SER A 187 -15.17 -1.28 10.12
C SER A 187 -14.34 -0.38 9.20
N PHE A 188 -14.91 0.75 8.77
CA PHE A 188 -14.21 1.82 8.05
C PHE A 188 -13.20 2.61 8.93
N PHE A 189 -13.13 2.31 10.21
CA PHE A 189 -12.13 2.85 11.13
C PHE A 189 -11.04 1.80 11.29
N SER A 190 -9.96 1.91 10.50
CA SER A 190 -8.88 0.93 10.44
C SER A 190 -7.57 1.54 10.00
N HIS A 191 -6.46 1.04 10.55
CA HIS A 191 -5.11 1.33 10.06
C HIS A 191 -4.78 0.63 8.74
N ASN A 192 -5.66 -0.30 8.27
CA ASN A 192 -5.41 -1.18 7.11
C ASN A 192 -4.19 -2.10 7.28
N GLU A 193 -3.87 -2.45 8.51
CA GLU A 193 -2.80 -3.38 8.89
C GLU A 193 -3.37 -4.79 9.04
N ARG A 194 -3.71 -5.43 7.93
CA ARG A 194 -4.39 -6.74 7.90
C ARG A 194 -3.59 -7.78 7.14
N LYS A 195 -3.73 -9.06 7.55
CA LYS A 195 -3.30 -10.20 6.76
C LYS A 195 -4.16 -10.34 5.52
N PHE A 196 -3.53 -10.63 4.40
CA PHE A 196 -4.21 -11.03 3.17
C PHE A 196 -4.51 -12.53 3.22
N ALA A 197 -5.47 -12.90 4.04
CA ALA A 197 -5.84 -14.32 4.19
C ALA A 197 -6.52 -14.84 2.92
N ARG A 198 -6.07 -16.00 2.43
CA ARG A 198 -6.74 -16.69 1.32
C ARG A 198 -8.04 -17.33 1.80
N GLN A 199 -9.15 -16.90 1.21
CA GLN A 199 -10.51 -17.36 1.53
C GLN A 199 -11.22 -17.84 0.25
N ARG A 200 -12.36 -18.53 0.39
CA ARG A 200 -13.25 -18.82 -0.74
C ARG A 200 -14.15 -17.62 -0.96
N ILE A 201 -14.27 -17.13 -2.19
CA ILE A 201 -15.05 -15.91 -2.50
C ILE A 201 -16.53 -16.08 -2.13
N GLY A 202 -17.11 -17.27 -2.32
CA GLY A 202 -18.50 -17.57 -1.94
C GLY A 202 -18.76 -17.63 -0.43
N ALA A 203 -17.71 -17.68 0.40
CA ALA A 203 -17.83 -17.56 1.85
C ALA A 203 -17.93 -16.11 2.34
N LEU A 204 -17.58 -15.15 1.49
CA LEU A 204 -17.64 -13.73 1.81
C LEU A 204 -19.07 -13.21 1.67
N THR A 205 -19.76 -13.08 2.80
CA THR A 205 -21.13 -12.53 2.87
C THR A 205 -21.12 -11.01 2.72
N PRO A 206 -22.29 -10.35 2.55
CA PRO A 206 -22.37 -8.88 2.57
C PRO A 206 -21.87 -8.21 3.85
N LEU A 207 -21.68 -8.96 4.93
CA LEU A 207 -21.09 -8.46 6.18
C LEU A 207 -19.55 -8.50 6.16
N ALA A 208 -18.95 -9.29 5.27
CA ALA A 208 -17.50 -9.35 5.14
C ALA A 208 -16.97 -8.08 4.45
N LEU A 209 -16.48 -7.14 5.25
CA LEU A 209 -15.87 -5.88 4.80
C LEU A 209 -14.37 -6.10 4.59
N ALA A 210 -13.80 -5.49 3.55
CA ALA A 210 -12.35 -5.42 3.37
C ALA A 210 -11.92 -4.06 2.83
N SER A 211 -10.68 -3.70 3.14
CA SER A 211 -9.94 -2.68 2.42
C SER A 211 -9.44 -3.22 1.07
N ILE A 212 -8.75 -2.40 0.28
CA ILE A 212 -8.08 -2.82 -0.95
C ILE A 212 -6.56 -3.02 -0.69
N PRO A 213 -5.87 -3.77 -1.57
CA PRO A 213 -6.37 -4.52 -2.71
C PRO A 213 -6.96 -5.87 -2.30
N ALA A 214 -7.84 -6.42 -3.11
CA ALA A 214 -8.17 -7.84 -3.05
C ALA A 214 -7.64 -8.54 -4.30
N VAL A 215 -7.13 -9.78 -4.17
CA VAL A 215 -6.57 -10.53 -5.31
C VAL A 215 -7.32 -11.84 -5.48
N VAL A 216 -8.02 -11.98 -6.60
CA VAL A 216 -8.87 -13.13 -6.94
C VAL A 216 -8.14 -14.09 -7.87
N GLU A 217 -8.20 -15.38 -7.58
CA GLU A 217 -7.65 -16.47 -8.41
C GLU A 217 -8.67 -16.83 -9.49
N SER A 218 -8.51 -16.30 -10.71
CA SER A 218 -9.45 -16.63 -11.79
C SER A 218 -9.29 -18.08 -12.26
N PRO A 219 -10.39 -18.82 -12.46
CA PRO A 219 -10.34 -20.15 -13.11
C PRO A 219 -9.78 -20.11 -14.54
N ALA A 220 -9.82 -18.94 -15.20
CA ALA A 220 -9.24 -18.73 -16.52
C ALA A 220 -7.70 -18.68 -16.53
N GLY A 221 -7.05 -18.65 -15.36
CA GLY A 221 -5.60 -18.64 -15.14
C GLY A 221 -5.06 -17.38 -14.51
N PRO A 222 -5.30 -16.15 -15.06
CA PRO A 222 -4.78 -14.91 -14.49
C PRO A 222 -5.30 -14.64 -13.08
N LYS A 223 -4.49 -13.99 -12.23
CA LYS A 223 -4.97 -13.34 -11.02
C LYS A 223 -5.55 -11.97 -11.35
N ILE A 224 -6.58 -11.57 -10.59
CA ILE A 224 -7.25 -10.27 -10.76
C ILE A 224 -7.09 -9.48 -9.47
N ALA A 225 -6.37 -8.36 -9.53
CA ALA A 225 -6.22 -7.45 -8.40
C ALA A 225 -7.24 -6.32 -8.50
N ILE A 226 -8.07 -6.11 -7.46
CA ILE A 226 -8.99 -4.98 -7.37
C ILE A 226 -8.32 -3.86 -6.60
N ALA A 227 -8.29 -2.69 -7.19
CA ALA A 227 -7.73 -1.47 -6.61
C ALA A 227 -8.52 -0.23 -7.07
N GLU A 228 -8.00 0.93 -6.70
CA GLU A 228 -8.43 2.24 -7.21
C GLU A 228 -7.22 3.12 -7.46
N SER A 229 -7.41 4.27 -8.09
CA SER A 229 -6.36 5.28 -8.29
C SER A 229 -6.97 6.66 -8.46
N ASP A 230 -6.16 7.72 -8.25
CA ASP A 230 -6.56 9.13 -8.44
C ASP A 230 -7.73 9.55 -7.53
N VAL A 231 -7.65 9.19 -6.25
CA VAL A 231 -8.73 9.38 -5.25
C VAL A 231 -8.69 10.79 -4.69
N GLU A 232 -9.09 11.78 -5.49
CA GLU A 232 -9.16 13.18 -5.08
C GLU A 232 -10.58 13.56 -4.69
N ASP A 233 -10.75 14.20 -3.51
CA ASP A 233 -12.02 14.75 -3.05
C ASP A 233 -13.17 13.73 -3.12
N TYR A 234 -12.87 12.49 -2.71
CA TYR A 234 -13.81 11.36 -2.73
C TYR A 234 -13.39 10.32 -1.69
N PRO A 235 -14.32 9.56 -1.09
CA PRO A 235 -13.97 8.52 -0.12
C PRO A 235 -13.27 7.32 -0.79
N GLY A 236 -12.47 6.60 -0.01
CA GLY A 236 -11.78 5.39 -0.46
C GLY A 236 -12.72 4.23 -0.75
N LEU A 237 -12.36 3.42 -1.75
CA LEU A 237 -13.04 2.16 -2.12
C LEU A 237 -12.80 1.08 -1.07
N TRP A 238 -13.87 0.48 -0.59
CA TRP A 238 -13.89 -0.75 0.21
C TRP A 238 -14.69 -1.82 -0.51
N LEU A 239 -14.52 -3.07 -0.10
CA LEU A 239 -15.16 -4.22 -0.72
C LEU A 239 -16.05 -4.96 0.27
N ARG A 240 -17.15 -5.52 -0.25
CA ARG A 240 -17.98 -6.50 0.47
C ARG A 240 -18.17 -7.75 -0.36
N GLY A 241 -18.29 -8.87 0.31
CA GLY A 241 -18.73 -10.12 -0.33
C GLY A 241 -20.18 -10.04 -0.75
N THR A 242 -20.60 -11.01 -1.57
CA THR A 242 -22.00 -11.17 -2.01
C THR A 242 -22.59 -12.53 -1.62
N GLY A 243 -21.78 -13.43 -1.03
CA GLY A 243 -22.12 -14.83 -0.84
C GLY A 243 -22.04 -15.66 -2.13
N GLY A 244 -21.57 -15.07 -3.22
CA GLY A 244 -21.40 -15.66 -4.55
C GLY A 244 -20.04 -15.30 -5.14
N PRO A 245 -19.82 -15.54 -6.45
CA PRO A 245 -18.54 -15.28 -7.12
C PRO A 245 -18.39 -13.81 -7.52
N ALA A 246 -18.77 -12.88 -6.64
CA ALA A 246 -18.67 -11.46 -6.87
C ALA A 246 -18.27 -10.72 -5.60
N LEU A 247 -17.63 -9.56 -5.79
CA LEU A 247 -17.42 -8.53 -4.76
C LEU A 247 -18.14 -7.25 -5.19
N THR A 248 -18.51 -6.41 -4.24
CA THR A 248 -19.15 -5.13 -4.49
C THR A 248 -18.44 -4.02 -3.75
N ALA A 249 -18.40 -2.84 -4.37
CA ALA A 249 -17.88 -1.64 -3.74
C ALA A 249 -18.77 -1.18 -2.58
N THR A 250 -18.14 -0.60 -1.57
CA THR A 250 -18.78 0.15 -0.50
C THR A 250 -17.85 1.29 -0.09
N PHE A 251 -18.41 2.33 0.50
CA PHE A 251 -17.66 3.54 0.82
C PHE A 251 -18.01 4.03 2.22
N PRO A 252 -17.06 4.62 2.97
CA PRO A 252 -17.40 5.29 4.21
C PRO A 252 -18.33 6.47 3.92
N PRO A 253 -19.43 6.62 4.67
CA PRO A 253 -20.32 7.75 4.54
C PRO A 253 -19.66 9.05 5.02
N TYR A 254 -20.14 10.19 4.53
CA TYR A 254 -19.63 11.50 4.90
C TYR A 254 -19.85 11.75 6.41
N PRO A 255 -18.81 12.10 7.20
CA PRO A 255 -18.95 12.34 8.64
C PRO A 255 -19.61 13.68 8.90
N LEU A 256 -20.63 13.69 9.78
CA LEU A 256 -21.32 14.89 10.26
C LEU A 256 -20.87 15.30 11.66
N GLU A 257 -20.53 14.31 12.51
CA GLU A 257 -20.02 14.54 13.86
C GLU A 257 -18.91 13.56 14.20
N GLU A 258 -17.93 14.06 14.91
CA GLU A 258 -16.76 13.32 15.36
C GLU A 258 -16.57 13.49 16.86
N LYS A 259 -16.01 12.44 17.50
CA LYS A 259 -15.62 12.48 18.91
C LYS A 259 -14.20 11.93 19.07
N ALA A 260 -13.34 12.72 19.67
CA ALA A 260 -12.05 12.23 20.14
C ALA A 260 -12.26 11.26 21.30
N LEU A 261 -11.77 10.03 21.17
CA LEU A 261 -11.71 9.05 22.25
C LEU A 261 -10.45 9.25 23.09
N ASN A 262 -9.40 9.70 22.47
CA ASN A 262 -8.12 10.13 23.03
C ASN A 262 -7.41 11.05 22.02
N ASP A 263 -6.13 11.32 22.18
CA ASP A 263 -5.34 12.20 21.31
C ASP A 263 -5.19 11.69 19.85
N ARG A 264 -5.39 10.39 19.60
CA ARG A 264 -5.12 9.72 18.32
C ARG A 264 -6.32 9.05 17.67
N ASN A 265 -7.35 8.68 18.43
CA ASN A 265 -8.51 7.95 17.91
C ASN A 265 -9.74 8.88 17.81
N ILE A 266 -10.06 9.28 16.58
CA ILE A 266 -11.20 10.17 16.28
C ILE A 266 -12.30 9.36 15.61
N LYS A 267 -13.33 9.03 16.40
CA LYS A 267 -14.47 8.22 15.94
C LYS A 267 -15.56 9.10 15.34
N VAL A 268 -16.06 8.72 14.17
CA VAL A 268 -17.30 9.29 13.60
C VAL A 268 -18.48 8.80 14.42
N THR A 269 -19.29 9.71 14.94
CA THR A 269 -20.46 9.42 15.79
C THR A 269 -21.78 9.62 15.08
N ARG A 270 -21.82 10.46 14.03
CA ARG A 270 -22.98 10.65 13.16
C ARG A 270 -22.51 10.82 11.70
N VAL A 271 -23.22 10.19 10.79
CA VAL A 271 -22.90 10.21 9.35
C VAL A 271 -24.07 10.78 8.55
N ALA A 272 -23.79 11.27 7.37
CA ALA A 272 -24.76 11.65 6.36
C ALA A 272 -25.34 10.41 5.65
N ASP A 273 -26.38 10.63 4.88
CA ASP A 273 -26.98 9.66 3.95
C ASP A 273 -26.27 9.64 2.57
N TYR A 274 -25.20 10.42 2.41
CA TYR A 274 -24.36 10.50 1.21
C TYR A 274 -22.89 10.21 1.57
N ILE A 275 -22.11 9.85 0.54
CA ILE A 275 -20.68 9.50 0.70
C ILE A 275 -19.76 10.67 0.34
N ALA A 276 -20.21 11.60 -0.52
CA ALA A 276 -19.42 12.77 -0.91
C ALA A 276 -20.29 13.97 -1.26
N GLU A 277 -19.75 15.17 -1.01
CA GLU A 277 -20.25 16.43 -1.55
C GLU A 277 -19.13 17.06 -2.37
N THR A 278 -19.34 17.23 -3.69
CA THR A 278 -18.28 17.57 -4.61
C THR A 278 -18.79 18.39 -5.80
N ARG A 279 -17.89 18.79 -6.71
CA ARG A 279 -18.26 19.60 -7.90
C ARG A 279 -19.11 18.78 -8.86
N GLY A 280 -20.13 19.43 -9.48
CA GLY A 280 -20.97 18.81 -10.52
C GLY A 280 -20.20 18.49 -11.81
N THR A 281 -19.12 19.23 -12.11
CA THR A 281 -18.23 18.94 -13.23
C THR A 281 -16.89 18.42 -12.68
N ARG A 282 -16.63 17.11 -12.86
CA ARG A 282 -15.40 16.45 -12.43
C ARG A 282 -15.18 15.09 -13.07
N THR A 283 -13.98 14.54 -12.88
CA THR A 283 -13.69 13.12 -12.99
C THR A 283 -13.70 12.48 -11.61
N PHE A 284 -14.17 11.23 -11.53
CA PHE A 284 -14.16 10.42 -10.31
C PHE A 284 -12.93 9.50 -10.26
N PRO A 285 -12.62 8.87 -9.12
CA PRO A 285 -11.50 7.94 -9.03
C PRO A 285 -11.60 6.79 -10.04
N TRP A 286 -10.45 6.30 -10.47
CA TRP A 286 -10.39 5.08 -11.26
C TRP A 286 -10.68 3.86 -10.40
N ARG A 287 -11.55 2.97 -10.89
CA ARG A 287 -11.70 1.60 -10.40
C ARG A 287 -10.80 0.73 -11.25
N VAL A 288 -9.90 0.01 -10.60
CA VAL A 288 -8.76 -0.67 -11.26
C VAL A 288 -8.87 -2.17 -11.10
N LEU A 289 -8.68 -2.90 -12.20
CA LEU A 289 -8.58 -4.35 -12.24
C LEU A 289 -7.26 -4.71 -12.89
N GLY A 290 -6.26 -5.03 -12.06
CA GLY A 290 -5.01 -5.61 -12.54
C GLY A 290 -5.27 -7.04 -13.04
N VAL A 291 -4.70 -7.40 -14.18
CA VAL A 291 -4.76 -8.76 -14.75
C VAL A 291 -3.35 -9.29 -14.86
N ALA A 292 -3.02 -10.29 -14.06
CA ALA A 292 -1.69 -10.86 -13.93
C ALA A 292 -1.71 -12.34 -14.37
N PRO A 293 -1.15 -12.67 -15.55
CA PRO A 293 -1.04 -14.05 -16.04
C PRO A 293 -0.26 -14.96 -15.09
N ALA A 294 0.75 -14.44 -14.40
CA ALA A 294 1.50 -15.12 -13.35
C ALA A 294 1.56 -14.25 -12.09
N ASP A 295 1.76 -14.84 -10.92
CA ASP A 295 1.83 -14.11 -9.65
C ASP A 295 2.87 -12.99 -9.68
N LYS A 296 4.03 -13.23 -10.30
CA LYS A 296 5.11 -12.24 -10.44
C LYS A 296 4.68 -10.96 -11.18
N ASP A 297 3.68 -11.03 -12.03
CA ASP A 297 3.20 -9.88 -12.81
C ASP A 297 2.44 -8.88 -11.93
N LEU A 298 1.87 -9.32 -10.80
CA LEU A 298 1.32 -8.43 -9.78
C LEU A 298 2.40 -7.53 -9.16
N VAL A 299 3.57 -8.10 -8.89
CA VAL A 299 4.71 -7.38 -8.31
C VAL A 299 5.31 -6.38 -9.32
N ALA A 300 5.37 -6.76 -10.59
CA ALA A 300 5.90 -5.93 -11.66
C ALA A 300 4.94 -4.79 -12.08
N SER A 301 3.65 -4.88 -11.73
CA SER A 301 2.63 -3.93 -12.19
C SER A 301 2.92 -2.49 -11.76
N THR A 302 2.67 -1.56 -12.68
CA THR A 302 2.74 -0.11 -12.46
C THR A 302 1.38 0.57 -12.72
N LEU A 303 0.33 -0.24 -12.91
CA LEU A 303 -0.98 0.22 -13.38
C LEU A 303 -1.59 1.32 -12.50
N VAL A 304 -1.54 1.15 -11.17
CA VAL A 304 -2.10 2.14 -10.24
C VAL A 304 -1.39 3.48 -10.38
N TYR A 305 -0.06 3.49 -10.43
CA TYR A 305 0.75 4.71 -10.62
C TYR A 305 0.48 5.40 -11.96
N LEU A 306 0.34 4.63 -13.06
CA LEU A 306 0.06 5.18 -14.39
C LEU A 306 -1.30 5.89 -14.48
N LEU A 307 -2.27 5.49 -13.65
CA LEU A 307 -3.61 6.05 -13.60
C LEU A 307 -3.72 7.29 -12.72
N GLU A 308 -2.74 7.55 -11.83
CA GLU A 308 -2.72 8.77 -11.03
C GLU A 308 -2.58 10.03 -11.91
N SER A 309 -3.11 11.14 -11.44
CA SER A 309 -2.95 12.45 -12.09
C SER A 309 -1.46 12.85 -12.16
N PRO A 310 -1.07 13.64 -13.17
CA PRO A 310 0.31 14.15 -13.28
C PRO A 310 0.75 14.91 -12.03
N SER A 311 2.07 14.97 -11.81
CA SER A 311 2.66 15.70 -10.68
C SER A 311 2.18 17.15 -10.63
N ARG A 312 1.80 17.58 -9.42
CA ARG A 312 1.48 18.97 -9.08
C ARG A 312 2.67 19.71 -8.45
N VAL A 313 3.81 19.03 -8.30
CA VAL A 313 5.05 19.61 -7.79
C VAL A 313 5.95 19.93 -8.98
N ALA A 314 6.14 21.22 -9.25
CA ALA A 314 6.88 21.68 -10.42
C ALA A 314 8.39 21.41 -10.30
N ASP A 315 8.99 21.67 -9.13
CA ASP A 315 10.39 21.35 -8.82
C ASP A 315 10.45 20.16 -7.88
N THR A 316 10.87 19.01 -8.40
CA THR A 316 11.04 17.77 -7.64
C THR A 316 12.50 17.45 -7.30
N SER A 317 13.44 18.31 -7.68
CA SER A 317 14.89 18.10 -7.51
C SER A 317 15.35 18.00 -6.05
N TRP A 318 14.55 18.53 -5.12
CA TRP A 318 14.81 18.49 -3.69
C TRP A 318 14.34 17.21 -3.01
N ILE A 319 13.49 16.42 -3.68
CA ILE A 319 12.98 15.13 -3.17
C ILE A 319 14.12 14.13 -3.23
N ARG A 320 14.55 13.67 -2.08
CA ARG A 320 15.65 12.70 -1.97
C ARG A 320 15.13 11.44 -1.29
N PRO A 321 14.93 10.35 -2.02
CA PRO A 321 14.75 9.02 -1.44
C PRO A 321 15.95 8.64 -0.58
N GLY A 322 15.73 7.83 0.45
CA GLY A 322 16.82 7.43 1.32
C GLY A 322 16.37 6.45 2.40
N LYS A 323 17.32 6.08 3.25
CA LYS A 323 17.10 5.24 4.42
C LYS A 323 16.98 6.08 5.68
N VAL A 324 16.33 5.52 6.68
CA VAL A 324 16.05 6.18 7.95
C VAL A 324 16.53 5.30 9.09
N ALA A 325 17.34 5.85 9.99
CA ALA A 325 17.54 5.23 11.29
C ALA A 325 16.33 5.58 12.19
N TRP A 326 15.54 4.56 12.49
CA TRP A 326 14.26 4.70 13.18
C TRP A 326 14.35 4.19 14.63
N ASP A 327 13.71 4.88 15.55
CA ASP A 327 13.89 4.73 16.99
C ASP A 327 12.78 3.94 17.71
N TRP A 328 11.58 3.90 17.12
CA TRP A 328 10.38 3.42 17.84
C TRP A 328 10.35 1.89 18.01
N TRP A 329 10.65 1.12 16.93
CA TRP A 329 10.55 -0.35 16.99
C TRP A 329 11.53 -0.93 18.02
N ASN A 330 12.75 -0.43 18.06
CA ASN A 330 13.78 -0.88 18.97
C ASN A 330 13.69 -0.27 20.38
N ALA A 331 12.66 0.53 20.67
CA ALA A 331 12.40 1.18 21.97
C ALA A 331 13.60 1.99 22.50
N LEU A 332 14.38 2.62 21.60
CA LEU A 332 15.60 3.40 21.94
C LEU A 332 16.61 2.62 22.78
N ASN A 333 16.71 1.28 22.60
CA ASN A 333 17.48 0.37 23.46
C ASN A 333 18.99 0.38 23.17
N LEU A 334 19.61 1.56 23.16
CA LEU A 334 21.07 1.69 23.02
C LEU A 334 21.79 1.03 24.21
N LYS A 335 22.89 0.33 23.92
CA LYS A 335 23.78 -0.29 24.91
C LYS A 335 25.21 0.21 24.71
N GLY A 336 26.01 0.24 25.76
CA GLY A 336 27.40 0.66 25.69
C GLY A 336 27.64 2.15 25.53
N VAL A 337 26.62 2.99 25.80
CA VAL A 337 26.69 4.44 25.79
C VAL A 337 26.90 5.01 27.20
N ASP A 338 27.48 6.21 27.32
CA ASP A 338 27.79 6.89 28.59
C ASP A 338 26.68 7.80 29.09
N PHE A 339 25.48 7.68 28.52
CA PHE A 339 24.27 8.43 28.88
C PHE A 339 23.07 7.50 29.02
N GLN A 340 21.98 8.00 29.61
CA GLN A 340 20.71 7.27 29.69
C GLN A 340 19.98 7.37 28.36
N PRO A 341 19.78 6.25 27.60
CA PRO A 341 18.98 6.24 26.40
C PRO A 341 17.52 6.58 26.65
N GLY A 342 16.86 7.14 25.65
CA GLY A 342 15.45 7.53 25.70
C GLY A 342 15.19 8.75 24.79
N VAL A 343 14.02 9.39 24.95
CA VAL A 343 13.66 10.58 24.17
C VAL A 343 14.44 11.80 24.69
N ASN A 344 15.68 11.95 24.22
CA ASN A 344 16.55 13.08 24.56
C ASN A 344 17.61 13.32 23.46
N ASN A 345 18.18 14.51 23.44
CA ASN A 345 19.13 14.94 22.39
C ASN A 345 20.33 13.98 22.25
N LYS A 346 20.92 13.49 23.34
CA LYS A 346 22.09 12.60 23.26
C LYS A 346 21.78 11.30 22.50
N THR A 347 20.60 10.75 22.72
CA THR A 347 20.15 9.56 21.99
C THR A 347 20.06 9.85 20.51
N TYR A 348 19.40 10.96 20.11
CA TYR A 348 19.26 11.30 18.68
C TYR A 348 20.57 11.76 18.04
N GLU A 349 21.47 12.41 18.75
CA GLU A 349 22.85 12.67 18.29
C GLU A 349 23.57 11.37 17.96
N HIS A 350 23.43 10.33 18.80
CA HIS A 350 23.99 9.00 18.56
C HIS A 350 23.39 8.33 17.31
N TYR A 351 22.06 8.42 17.11
CA TYR A 351 21.40 7.94 15.88
C TYR A 351 21.88 8.71 14.63
N ILE A 352 22.06 10.02 14.73
CA ILE A 352 22.60 10.85 13.64
C ILE A 352 24.04 10.46 13.32
N ASP A 353 24.88 10.20 14.32
CA ASP A 353 26.26 9.75 14.12
C ASP A 353 26.32 8.37 13.46
N PHE A 354 25.49 7.43 13.89
CA PHE A 354 25.32 6.13 13.25
C PHE A 354 24.90 6.29 11.80
N ALA A 355 23.84 7.05 11.53
CA ALA A 355 23.33 7.32 10.19
C ALA A 355 24.42 7.89 9.28
N SER A 356 25.18 8.89 9.77
CA SER A 356 26.28 9.51 9.03
C SER A 356 27.41 8.52 8.70
N ARG A 357 27.80 7.66 9.64
CA ARG A 357 28.88 6.65 9.42
C ARG A 357 28.49 5.64 8.35
N HIS A 358 27.21 5.29 8.24
CA HIS A 358 26.72 4.23 7.36
C HIS A 358 26.03 4.75 6.09
N GLY A 359 26.06 6.07 5.83
CA GLY A 359 25.45 6.67 4.63
C GLY A 359 23.91 6.56 4.63
N ILE A 360 23.30 6.63 5.81
CA ILE A 360 21.84 6.66 6.00
C ILE A 360 21.42 8.12 5.96
N GLU A 361 20.42 8.45 5.17
CA GLU A 361 20.08 9.83 4.82
C GLU A 361 19.30 10.55 5.91
N TYR A 362 18.54 9.82 6.75
CA TYR A 362 17.59 10.42 7.69
C TYR A 362 17.60 9.74 9.06
N VAL A 363 17.11 10.50 10.04
CA VAL A 363 16.67 10.02 11.35
C VAL A 363 15.24 10.51 11.55
N ILE A 364 14.34 9.69 12.06
CA ILE A 364 13.02 10.11 12.53
C ILE A 364 13.07 10.25 14.05
N LEU A 365 12.52 11.35 14.57
CA LEU A 365 12.06 11.43 15.94
C LEU A 365 10.61 10.96 15.96
N ASP A 366 10.39 9.72 16.38
CA ASP A 366 9.06 9.11 16.48
C ASP A 366 8.29 9.61 17.72
N GLU A 367 7.27 8.91 18.18
CA GLU A 367 6.40 9.35 19.28
C GLU A 367 7.20 9.74 20.54
N GLY A 368 6.88 10.91 21.12
CA GLY A 368 7.44 11.36 22.41
C GLY A 368 8.25 12.65 22.38
N TRP A 369 8.60 13.21 21.22
CA TRP A 369 9.40 14.43 21.13
C TRP A 369 8.65 15.72 21.53
N TYR A 370 7.31 15.71 21.50
CA TYR A 370 6.44 16.86 21.85
C TYR A 370 5.47 16.54 22.98
N HIS A 371 4.94 17.56 23.62
CA HIS A 371 3.90 17.39 24.65
C HIS A 371 2.57 16.93 24.00
N PRO A 372 1.92 15.85 24.48
CA PRO A 372 0.67 15.36 23.91
C PRO A 372 -0.34 16.48 23.62
N GLY A 373 -0.86 16.50 22.38
CA GLY A 373 -1.79 17.54 21.91
C GLY A 373 -1.18 18.91 21.60
N ASN A 374 0.16 19.08 21.63
CA ASN A 374 0.80 20.37 21.34
C ASN A 374 2.11 20.22 20.58
N LEU A 375 2.03 20.23 19.24
CA LEU A 375 3.18 20.17 18.33
C LEU A 375 4.13 21.38 18.41
N LEU A 376 3.68 22.47 19.01
CA LEU A 376 4.45 23.70 19.10
C LEU A 376 5.40 23.72 20.32
N LYS A 377 5.36 22.64 21.13
CA LYS A 377 6.15 22.55 22.35
C LYS A 377 6.84 21.19 22.47
N SER A 378 8.14 21.17 22.22
CA SER A 378 8.99 19.99 22.48
C SER A 378 9.02 19.67 23.99
N VAL A 379 9.25 18.39 24.33
CA VAL A 379 9.56 18.00 25.70
C VAL A 379 10.91 18.61 26.14
N PRO A 380 11.15 18.86 27.44
CA PRO A 380 12.35 19.58 27.91
C PRO A 380 13.70 18.92 27.52
N ALA A 381 13.69 17.61 27.27
CA ALA A 381 14.89 16.87 26.88
C ALA A 381 15.21 16.91 25.37
N ILE A 382 14.37 17.56 24.57
CA ILE A 382 14.47 17.63 23.10
C ILE A 382 14.58 19.10 22.63
N ASP A 383 15.66 19.38 21.90
CA ASP A 383 15.91 20.63 21.17
C ASP A 383 16.00 20.30 19.67
N ILE A 384 14.88 20.44 18.95
CA ILE A 384 14.79 20.13 17.52
C ILE A 384 15.76 21.00 16.68
N PRO A 385 15.82 22.33 16.86
CA PRO A 385 16.80 23.16 16.16
C PRO A 385 18.25 22.71 16.32
N ALA A 386 18.64 22.31 17.53
CA ALA A 386 19.98 21.79 17.80
C ALA A 386 20.23 20.46 17.06
N LEU A 387 19.27 19.53 17.10
CA LEU A 387 19.36 18.25 16.40
C LEU A 387 19.41 18.42 14.87
N VAL A 388 18.60 19.32 14.30
CA VAL A 388 18.63 19.63 12.86
C VAL A 388 19.98 20.26 12.48
N ALA A 389 20.51 21.17 13.29
CA ALA A 389 21.84 21.78 13.06
C ALA A 389 22.95 20.71 13.16
N TYR A 390 22.86 19.78 14.11
CA TYR A 390 23.78 18.66 14.24
C TYR A 390 23.72 17.72 13.03
N GLY A 391 22.51 17.30 12.63
CA GLY A 391 22.29 16.45 11.47
C GLY A 391 22.81 17.09 10.18
N LYS A 392 22.60 18.40 9.99
CA LYS A 392 23.12 19.13 8.84
C LYS A 392 24.65 19.06 8.73
N LYS A 393 25.37 19.15 9.85
CA LYS A 393 26.84 19.00 9.88
C LYS A 393 27.29 17.58 9.52
N LYS A 394 26.44 16.59 9.75
CA LYS A 394 26.68 15.15 9.50
C LYS A 394 26.07 14.67 8.18
N ASN A 395 25.43 15.54 7.40
CA ASN A 395 24.69 15.23 6.17
C ASN A 395 23.51 14.26 6.42
N VAL A 396 22.85 14.35 7.57
CA VAL A 396 21.68 13.57 7.95
C VAL A 396 20.49 14.49 8.14
N GLY A 397 19.36 14.18 7.49
CA GLY A 397 18.11 14.91 7.63
C GLY A 397 17.30 14.44 8.85
N VAL A 398 16.54 15.35 9.44
CA VAL A 398 15.63 15.05 10.55
C VAL A 398 14.19 15.07 10.05
N ILE A 399 13.43 14.03 10.36
CA ILE A 399 11.99 13.88 10.09
C ILE A 399 11.27 13.83 11.44
N LEU A 400 10.08 14.41 11.53
CA LEU A 400 9.29 14.44 12.77
C LEU A 400 8.02 13.62 12.62
N TRP A 401 7.71 12.80 13.61
CA TRP A 401 6.44 12.11 13.75
C TRP A 401 5.38 13.01 14.37
N VAL A 402 4.16 12.93 13.88
CA VAL A 402 3.00 13.68 14.41
C VAL A 402 1.72 12.85 14.34
N ILE A 403 0.81 13.07 15.27
CA ILE A 403 -0.57 12.57 15.18
C ILE A 403 -1.37 13.47 14.22
N TRP A 404 -2.09 12.85 13.27
CA TRP A 404 -2.81 13.59 12.22
C TRP A 404 -3.79 14.65 12.77
N LYS A 405 -4.56 14.32 13.82
CA LYS A 405 -5.55 15.25 14.36
C LYS A 405 -4.93 16.46 15.02
N THR A 406 -3.88 16.26 15.82
CA THR A 406 -3.12 17.37 16.41
C THR A 406 -2.48 18.23 15.31
N PHE A 407 -2.00 17.59 14.25
CA PHE A 407 -1.43 18.32 13.11
C PHE A 407 -2.49 19.10 12.34
N ASP A 408 -3.70 18.55 12.14
CA ASP A 408 -4.82 19.24 11.53
C ASP A 408 -5.25 20.48 12.32
N GLU A 409 -5.36 20.35 13.63
CA GLU A 409 -5.77 21.44 14.56
C GLU A 409 -4.72 22.55 14.63
N GLN A 410 -3.44 22.23 14.52
CA GLN A 410 -2.32 23.17 14.62
C GLN A 410 -1.60 23.37 13.28
N PHE A 411 -2.29 23.16 12.16
CA PHE A 411 -1.69 22.97 10.85
C PHE A 411 -0.73 24.08 10.43
N GLN A 412 -1.21 25.32 10.37
CA GLN A 412 -0.36 26.44 9.92
C GLN A 412 0.80 26.75 10.88
N PRO A 413 0.58 26.94 12.20
CA PRO A 413 1.68 27.20 13.11
C PRO A 413 2.72 26.05 13.17
N ALA A 414 2.28 24.78 13.06
CA ALA A 414 3.20 23.65 13.03
C ALA A 414 4.05 23.66 11.74
N LEU A 415 3.45 23.93 10.59
CA LEU A 415 4.17 24.02 9.30
C LEU A 415 5.21 25.15 9.31
N GLU A 416 4.88 26.32 9.86
CA GLU A 416 5.79 27.46 9.99
C GLU A 416 6.96 27.10 10.91
N LEU A 417 6.66 26.48 12.04
CA LEU A 417 7.65 26.07 13.01
C LEU A 417 8.61 25.02 12.44
N PHE A 418 8.08 23.94 11.82
CA PHE A 418 8.88 22.87 11.22
C PHE A 418 9.75 23.39 10.08
N SER A 419 9.20 24.32 9.28
CA SER A 419 9.96 25.00 8.22
C SER A 419 11.10 25.85 8.79
N SER A 420 10.85 26.60 9.87
CA SER A 420 11.86 27.42 10.53
C SER A 420 13.00 26.61 11.12
N TRP A 421 12.71 25.41 11.63
CA TRP A 421 13.70 24.46 12.12
C TRP A 421 14.51 23.79 11.01
N GLY A 422 13.94 23.70 9.79
CA GLY A 422 14.61 23.09 8.64
C GLY A 422 14.52 21.57 8.62
N VAL A 423 13.48 20.97 9.23
CA VAL A 423 13.20 19.54 9.16
C VAL A 423 12.96 19.11 7.71
N LYS A 424 13.23 17.84 7.38
CA LYS A 424 13.18 17.32 6.02
C LYS A 424 11.88 16.66 5.65
N GLY A 425 11.06 16.34 6.63
CA GLY A 425 9.76 15.68 6.38
C GLY A 425 8.96 15.49 7.64
N VAL A 426 7.76 14.98 7.46
CA VAL A 426 6.81 14.67 8.53
C VAL A 426 6.24 13.27 8.29
N LYS A 427 6.31 12.41 9.32
CA LYS A 427 5.56 11.16 9.42
C LYS A 427 4.26 11.47 10.13
N VAL A 428 3.13 11.33 9.42
CA VAL A 428 1.78 11.66 9.93
C VAL A 428 1.04 10.37 10.22
N ASP A 429 0.71 10.12 11.46
CA ASP A 429 0.23 8.83 11.93
C ASP A 429 -1.21 8.85 12.46
N PHE A 430 -1.77 7.65 12.68
CA PHE A 430 -3.12 7.38 13.18
C PHE A 430 -4.24 7.90 12.27
N MET A 431 -4.02 7.86 10.94
CA MET A 431 -5.00 8.33 9.95
C MET A 431 -6.34 7.58 10.05
N GLN A 432 -6.33 6.26 10.15
CA GLN A 432 -7.44 5.34 10.51
C GLN A 432 -8.73 5.49 9.68
N ARG A 433 -8.84 6.45 8.78
CA ARG A 433 -10.04 6.80 8.02
C ARG A 433 -9.67 7.22 6.61
N ASP A 434 -10.61 7.06 5.71
CA ASP A 434 -10.52 7.49 4.31
C ASP A 434 -11.88 7.98 3.76
N ASP A 435 -12.73 8.54 4.65
CA ASP A 435 -13.87 9.34 4.24
C ASP A 435 -13.42 10.64 3.56
N GLN A 436 -14.31 11.30 2.83
CA GLN A 436 -13.95 12.44 2.00
C GLN A 436 -13.19 13.56 2.74
N PRO A 437 -13.54 14.01 3.96
CA PRO A 437 -12.76 14.99 4.71
C PRO A 437 -11.33 14.57 4.99
N VAL A 438 -11.09 13.30 5.36
CA VAL A 438 -9.74 12.78 5.58
C VAL A 438 -8.97 12.69 4.27
N MET A 439 -9.61 12.30 3.15
CA MET A 439 -8.97 12.35 1.84
C MET A 439 -8.54 13.77 1.46
N ARG A 440 -9.36 14.79 1.74
CA ARG A 440 -8.97 16.21 1.57
C ARG A 440 -7.77 16.59 2.43
N PHE A 441 -7.67 16.05 3.64
CA PHE A 441 -6.53 16.28 4.53
C PHE A 441 -5.24 15.71 3.93
N TYR A 442 -5.23 14.48 3.39
CA TYR A 442 -4.07 13.91 2.70
C TYR A 442 -3.53 14.84 1.61
N PHE A 443 -4.41 15.33 0.72
CA PHE A 443 -4.04 16.26 -0.34
C PHE A 443 -3.46 17.58 0.21
N ARG A 444 -4.14 18.16 1.22
CA ARG A 444 -3.70 19.41 1.86
C ARG A 444 -2.31 19.29 2.49
N VAL A 445 -2.03 18.18 3.17
CA VAL A 445 -0.72 17.92 3.78
C VAL A 445 0.35 17.79 2.69
N CYS A 446 0.11 16.96 1.68
CA CYS A 446 1.06 16.78 0.58
C CYS A 446 1.40 18.11 -0.09
N GLU A 447 0.40 18.93 -0.43
CA GLU A 447 0.58 20.24 -1.04
C GLU A 447 1.37 21.22 -0.14
N ALA A 448 0.97 21.32 1.13
CA ALA A 448 1.56 22.26 2.06
C ALA A 448 3.03 21.93 2.37
N LEU A 449 3.36 20.65 2.51
CA LEU A 449 4.72 20.18 2.73
C LEU A 449 5.57 20.27 1.45
N ALA A 450 5.00 20.00 0.25
CA ALA A 450 5.69 20.20 -1.01
C ALA A 450 6.13 21.68 -1.21
N LYS A 451 5.25 22.64 -0.90
CA LYS A 451 5.56 24.08 -0.94
C LYS A 451 6.73 24.46 -0.03
N ARG A 452 7.03 23.67 1.01
CA ARG A 452 8.11 23.86 1.98
C ARG A 452 9.31 22.94 1.75
N LYS A 453 9.27 22.15 0.66
CA LYS A 453 10.30 21.15 0.31
C LYS A 453 10.50 20.11 1.42
N MET A 454 9.39 19.59 1.95
CA MET A 454 9.36 18.55 2.97
C MET A 454 8.73 17.27 2.43
N LEU A 455 9.29 16.13 2.83
CA LEU A 455 8.78 14.80 2.56
C LEU A 455 7.56 14.49 3.43
N VAL A 456 6.74 13.54 2.99
CA VAL A 456 5.59 13.03 3.74
C VAL A 456 5.67 11.51 3.78
N ASP A 457 5.42 10.95 4.96
CA ASP A 457 5.14 9.55 5.19
C ASP A 457 3.84 9.44 5.99
N PHE A 458 2.87 8.66 5.54
CA PHE A 458 1.61 8.48 6.27
C PHE A 458 1.52 7.09 6.87
N HIS A 459 1.10 7.03 8.13
CA HIS A 459 0.84 5.82 8.87
C HIS A 459 -0.64 5.68 9.28
N GLY A 460 -1.08 4.45 9.56
CA GLY A 460 -2.46 4.17 9.93
C GLY A 460 -3.47 4.37 8.80
N GLY A 461 -3.07 4.17 7.55
CA GLY A 461 -3.95 4.28 6.37
C GLY A 461 -3.27 3.89 5.07
N ILE A 462 -4.05 3.44 4.09
CA ILE A 462 -3.55 2.89 2.81
C ILE A 462 -3.76 3.83 1.61
N ARG A 463 -4.74 4.72 1.67
CA ARG A 463 -5.15 5.52 0.49
C ARG A 463 -4.08 6.46 -0.05
N PRO A 464 -3.20 7.03 0.78
CA PRO A 464 -2.11 7.87 0.26
C PRO A 464 -1.19 7.17 -0.73
N ALA A 465 -1.07 5.83 -0.67
CA ALA A 465 -0.28 5.07 -1.64
C ALA A 465 -0.70 5.27 -3.10
N LEU A 466 -1.89 5.83 -3.33
CA LEU A 466 -2.50 6.06 -4.64
C LEU A 466 -2.29 7.50 -5.15
N LEU A 467 -1.38 8.26 -4.55
CA LEU A 467 -1.14 9.69 -4.82
C LEU A 467 0.34 10.01 -5.07
N THR A 468 1.20 9.01 -5.18
CA THR A 468 2.67 9.19 -5.23
C THR A 468 3.17 9.85 -6.52
N ARG A 469 2.43 9.74 -7.61
CA ARG A 469 2.69 10.47 -8.86
C ARG A 469 2.23 11.91 -8.78
N THR A 470 1.04 12.14 -8.23
CA THR A 470 0.45 13.48 -8.09
C THR A 470 1.24 14.33 -7.10
N TRP A 471 1.66 13.73 -6.01
CA TRP A 471 2.44 14.33 -4.94
C TRP A 471 3.72 13.53 -4.68
N PRO A 472 4.78 13.69 -5.48
CA PRO A 472 6.00 12.90 -5.34
C PRO A 472 6.78 13.13 -4.03
N ASN A 473 6.43 14.14 -3.24
CA ASN A 473 6.90 14.31 -1.88
C ASN A 473 6.23 13.35 -0.87
N LEU A 474 5.10 12.72 -1.23
CA LEU A 474 4.57 11.55 -0.55
C LEU A 474 5.46 10.36 -0.92
N ILE A 475 6.42 10.08 -0.05
CA ILE A 475 7.53 9.20 -0.40
C ILE A 475 7.33 7.75 0.07
N SER A 476 6.56 7.56 1.14
CA SER A 476 6.14 6.25 1.63
C SER A 476 4.78 6.32 2.31
N THR A 477 4.21 5.16 2.57
CA THR A 477 2.92 5.02 3.27
C THR A 477 2.80 3.63 3.89
N GLU A 478 2.25 3.54 5.10
CA GLU A 478 2.05 2.25 5.76
C GLU A 478 0.83 1.50 5.18
N GLY A 479 -0.28 1.41 5.90
CA GLY A 479 -1.43 0.59 5.57
C GLY A 479 -1.04 -0.84 5.28
N VAL A 480 -0.15 -1.40 6.07
CA VAL A 480 0.39 -2.76 5.99
C VAL A 480 0.63 -3.31 7.38
N GLN A 481 0.30 -4.57 7.60
CA GLN A 481 0.73 -5.27 8.81
C GLN A 481 2.25 -5.50 8.76
N GLY A 482 3.02 -4.50 9.23
CA GLY A 482 4.47 -4.44 9.15
C GLY A 482 5.19 -5.18 10.27
N LEU A 483 6.51 -4.95 10.36
CA LEU A 483 7.38 -5.54 11.39
C LEU A 483 6.95 -5.11 12.80
N GLU A 484 6.33 -3.94 12.97
CA GLU A 484 5.85 -3.43 14.25
C GLU A 484 5.04 -4.44 15.04
N HIS A 485 4.19 -5.21 14.36
CA HIS A 485 3.35 -6.23 14.97
C HIS A 485 4.11 -7.30 15.76
N MET A 486 5.40 -7.50 15.48
CA MET A 486 6.25 -8.43 16.23
C MET A 486 6.50 -8.00 17.68
N LYS A 487 6.26 -6.72 18.02
CA LYS A 487 6.35 -6.25 19.42
C LYS A 487 5.25 -6.82 20.31
N TRP A 488 4.10 -7.24 19.75
CA TRP A 488 2.91 -7.70 20.49
C TRP A 488 2.24 -8.95 19.92
N SER A 489 2.70 -9.48 18.80
CA SER A 489 2.12 -10.67 18.18
C SER A 489 3.14 -11.40 17.32
N ASN A 490 2.77 -12.57 16.79
CA ASN A 490 3.54 -13.33 15.80
C ASN A 490 2.92 -13.23 14.40
N ALA A 491 2.12 -12.18 14.15
CA ALA A 491 1.26 -12.12 12.96
C ALA A 491 2.00 -11.77 11.67
N SER A 492 3.13 -11.04 11.72
CA SER A 492 3.95 -10.70 10.55
C SER A 492 5.00 -11.78 10.26
N ASP A 493 4.54 -13.02 10.13
CA ASP A 493 5.37 -14.20 9.86
C ASP A 493 5.87 -14.26 8.39
N PRO A 494 6.83 -15.13 8.06
CA PRO A 494 7.36 -15.25 6.70
C PRO A 494 6.32 -15.50 5.61
N GLU A 495 5.23 -16.24 5.88
CA GLU A 495 4.14 -16.44 4.91
C GLU A 495 3.41 -15.12 4.62
N HIS A 496 3.08 -14.35 5.68
CA HIS A 496 2.51 -13.02 5.53
C HIS A 496 3.43 -12.09 4.74
N ASN A 497 4.72 -12.04 5.11
CA ASN A 497 5.71 -11.20 4.44
C ASN A 497 5.79 -11.49 2.94
N LEU A 498 5.59 -12.75 2.54
CA LEU A 498 5.58 -13.18 1.14
C LEU A 498 4.23 -12.98 0.43
N SER A 499 3.17 -12.64 1.15
CA SER A 499 1.91 -12.21 0.53
C SER A 499 1.98 -10.74 0.07
N LEU A 500 2.71 -9.89 0.78
CA LEU A 500 2.74 -8.43 0.61
C LEU A 500 3.23 -7.96 -0.77
N PRO A 501 4.29 -8.52 -1.38
CA PRO A 501 4.74 -8.11 -2.72
C PRO A 501 3.65 -8.26 -3.79
N PHE A 502 2.79 -9.26 -3.64
CA PHE A 502 1.74 -9.61 -4.62
C PHE A 502 0.38 -8.99 -4.32
N THR A 503 0.22 -8.43 -3.13
CA THR A 503 -1.05 -7.84 -2.65
C THR A 503 -0.84 -6.36 -2.34
N ARG A 504 -0.42 -5.99 -1.13
CA ARG A 504 -0.25 -4.60 -0.69
C ARG A 504 0.59 -3.74 -1.64
N MET A 505 1.71 -4.27 -2.13
CA MET A 505 2.61 -3.55 -3.05
C MET A 505 2.05 -3.32 -4.45
N PHE A 506 0.93 -3.95 -4.82
CA PHE A 506 0.20 -3.62 -6.04
C PHE A 506 -0.29 -2.17 -6.04
N LEU A 507 -0.57 -1.60 -4.88
CA LEU A 507 -0.96 -0.21 -4.72
C LEU A 507 0.21 0.79 -4.81
N GLY A 508 1.44 0.33 -4.61
CA GLY A 508 2.64 1.17 -4.55
C GLY A 508 3.48 0.95 -3.30
N PRO A 509 4.42 1.86 -3.00
CA PRO A 509 5.35 1.75 -1.88
C PRO A 509 4.66 1.51 -0.55
N MET A 510 5.36 0.78 0.35
CA MET A 510 4.87 0.52 1.70
C MET A 510 5.98 0.70 2.73
N ASP A 511 5.65 1.33 3.85
CA ASP A 511 6.54 1.42 5.01
C ASP A 511 6.36 0.21 5.93
N TYR A 512 6.95 -0.94 5.53
CA TYR A 512 6.93 -2.20 6.30
C TYR A 512 7.85 -2.15 7.51
N THR A 513 8.85 -1.27 7.52
CA THR A 513 9.85 -1.09 8.57
C THR A 513 10.74 -2.32 8.84
N PRO A 514 11.45 -2.90 7.82
CA PRO A 514 12.29 -4.07 8.00
C PRO A 514 13.62 -3.76 8.72
N GLY A 515 14.41 -4.82 8.98
CA GLY A 515 15.80 -4.66 9.39
C GLY A 515 16.12 -5.15 10.80
N ALA A 516 15.25 -5.95 11.41
CA ALA A 516 15.54 -6.57 12.71
C ALA A 516 16.84 -7.38 12.68
N MET A 517 17.71 -7.18 13.66
CA MET A 517 18.94 -7.94 13.89
C MET A 517 18.77 -9.02 14.97
N LEU A 518 17.72 -8.93 15.79
CA LEU A 518 17.27 -10.05 16.62
C LEU A 518 16.28 -10.88 15.81
N ASN A 519 16.70 -12.05 15.35
CA ASN A 519 15.93 -12.92 14.45
C ASN A 519 15.62 -14.25 15.14
N ALA A 520 14.41 -14.75 15.00
CA ALA A 520 13.94 -15.95 15.68
C ALA A 520 13.30 -16.97 14.72
N THR A 521 13.54 -18.24 14.98
CA THR A 521 12.75 -19.33 14.40
C THR A 521 11.34 -19.32 15.01
N ALA A 522 10.38 -20.00 14.39
CA ALA A 522 9.03 -20.12 14.94
C ALA A 522 9.00 -20.64 16.39
N LYS A 523 9.98 -21.50 16.77
CA LYS A 523 10.09 -22.09 18.12
C LYS A 523 10.72 -21.13 19.14
N ALA A 524 11.65 -20.29 18.70
CA ALA A 524 12.42 -19.41 19.58
C ALA A 524 11.76 -18.04 19.77
N PHE A 525 10.81 -17.68 18.92
CA PHE A 525 10.13 -16.38 18.96
C PHE A 525 9.34 -16.19 20.25
N HIS A 526 9.48 -15.03 20.84
CA HIS A 526 8.61 -14.54 21.91
C HIS A 526 8.38 -13.03 21.73
N VAL A 527 7.20 -12.60 22.14
CA VAL A 527 6.82 -11.19 22.11
C VAL A 527 7.65 -10.41 23.13
N SER A 528 8.27 -9.33 22.69
CA SER A 528 8.95 -8.35 23.54
C SER A 528 8.73 -6.95 22.99
N PHE A 529 8.25 -6.04 23.84
CA PHE A 529 8.04 -4.66 23.42
C PHE A 529 9.35 -3.85 23.40
N ASN A 530 10.24 -4.11 24.34
CA ASN A 530 11.48 -3.33 24.52
C ASN A 530 12.71 -3.91 23.81
N GLU A 531 12.74 -5.20 23.57
CA GLU A 531 13.74 -5.90 22.76
C GLU A 531 13.03 -6.79 21.74
N PRO A 532 12.34 -6.20 20.75
CA PRO A 532 11.57 -6.97 19.79
C PRO A 532 12.48 -7.78 18.86
N MET A 533 11.93 -8.88 18.34
CA MET A 533 12.61 -9.74 17.38
C MET A 533 11.70 -10.03 16.19
N SER A 534 12.30 -10.36 15.03
CA SER A 534 11.54 -10.80 13.87
C SER A 534 11.41 -12.32 13.81
N LEU A 535 10.32 -12.81 13.23
CA LEU A 535 10.21 -14.18 12.74
C LEU A 535 10.90 -14.32 11.38
N GLY A 536 11.60 -15.45 11.19
CA GLY A 536 12.40 -15.71 9.99
C GLY A 536 13.89 -15.37 10.18
N THR A 537 14.68 -15.65 9.15
CA THR A 537 16.13 -15.50 9.21
C THR A 537 16.58 -14.04 9.05
N ARG A 538 17.84 -13.78 9.44
CA ARG A 538 18.49 -12.49 9.18
C ARG A 538 18.54 -12.18 7.69
N CYS A 539 18.85 -13.15 6.85
CA CYS A 539 18.89 -12.95 5.41
C CYS A 539 17.53 -12.63 4.81
N GLN A 540 16.41 -13.07 5.43
CA GLN A 540 15.08 -12.61 5.03
C GLN A 540 14.89 -11.11 5.30
N GLN A 541 15.35 -10.61 6.46
CA GLN A 541 15.31 -9.18 6.78
C GLN A 541 16.16 -8.36 5.80
N LEU A 542 17.36 -8.83 5.45
CA LEU A 542 18.19 -8.17 4.45
C LEU A 542 17.54 -8.20 3.05
N ALA A 543 16.94 -9.32 2.66
CA ALA A 543 16.28 -9.46 1.36
C ALA A 543 15.07 -8.51 1.21
N MET A 544 14.38 -8.16 2.29
CA MET A 544 13.26 -7.21 2.27
C MET A 544 13.64 -5.85 1.71
N TYR A 545 14.90 -5.39 1.88
CA TYR A 545 15.37 -4.12 1.33
C TYR A 545 15.46 -4.11 -0.20
N VAL A 546 15.46 -5.28 -0.83
CA VAL A 546 15.41 -5.41 -2.29
C VAL A 546 14.01 -5.77 -2.76
N VAL A 547 13.29 -6.62 -2.02
CA VAL A 547 11.96 -7.11 -2.41
C VAL A 547 10.90 -6.05 -2.20
N PHE A 548 10.87 -5.38 -1.04
CA PHE A 548 9.86 -4.37 -0.73
C PHE A 548 10.21 -3.01 -1.34
N GLU A 549 9.18 -2.28 -1.71
CA GLU A 549 9.31 -0.94 -2.25
C GLU A 549 9.03 0.08 -1.16
N SER A 550 10.02 0.86 -0.82
CA SER A 550 9.87 2.04 0.03
C SER A 550 10.99 3.04 -0.30
N PRO A 551 10.69 4.10 -1.04
CA PRO A 551 11.68 5.15 -1.30
C PRO A 551 12.17 5.87 -0.02
N LEU A 552 11.42 5.78 1.08
CA LEU A 552 11.87 6.14 2.43
C LEU A 552 11.92 4.86 3.28
N GLN A 553 13.07 4.20 3.29
CA GLN A 553 13.21 2.84 3.83
C GLN A 553 13.72 2.87 5.25
N MET A 554 12.92 2.40 6.21
CA MET A 554 13.32 2.34 7.62
C MET A 554 14.38 1.27 7.88
N LEU A 555 15.30 1.55 8.81
CA LEU A 555 16.11 0.58 9.54
C LEU A 555 15.51 0.47 10.95
N ALA A 556 14.84 -0.66 11.22
CA ALA A 556 14.02 -0.79 12.43
C ALA A 556 14.83 -0.98 13.71
N ASP A 557 16.01 -1.62 13.63
CA ASP A 557 16.79 -1.96 14.82
C ASP A 557 17.65 -0.80 15.34
N SER A 558 18.19 -0.97 16.55
CA SER A 558 19.01 0.06 17.19
C SER A 558 20.41 0.14 16.57
N PRO A 559 21.06 1.31 16.59
CA PRO A 559 22.46 1.46 16.23
C PRO A 559 23.36 0.40 16.89
N THR A 560 23.13 0.07 18.16
CA THR A 560 23.90 -0.94 18.88
C THR A 560 23.85 -2.32 18.21
N HIS A 561 22.64 -2.77 17.81
CA HIS A 561 22.50 -4.08 17.17
C HIS A 561 23.12 -4.11 15.77
N TYR A 562 22.97 -3.03 15.00
CA TYR A 562 23.61 -2.91 13.68
C TYR A 562 25.14 -2.88 13.76
N GLU A 563 25.72 -2.20 14.75
CA GLU A 563 27.18 -2.11 14.93
C GLU A 563 27.79 -3.46 15.38
N HIS A 564 27.01 -4.33 16.01
CA HIS A 564 27.42 -5.70 16.29
C HIS A 564 27.38 -6.64 15.07
N GLU A 565 26.77 -6.18 13.95
CA GLU A 565 26.61 -6.95 12.72
C GLU A 565 27.24 -6.20 11.52
N PRO A 566 28.56 -5.96 11.52
CA PRO A 566 29.22 -5.14 10.51
C PRO A 566 29.08 -5.71 9.11
N GLU A 567 29.01 -7.01 8.93
CA GLU A 567 28.80 -7.63 7.62
C GLU A 567 27.38 -7.38 7.07
N ALA A 568 26.35 -7.34 7.94
CA ALA A 568 25.00 -6.94 7.54
C ALA A 568 24.97 -5.45 7.12
N MET A 569 25.72 -4.59 7.84
CA MET A 569 25.84 -3.17 7.50
C MET A 569 26.60 -2.90 6.20
N GLU A 570 27.52 -3.81 5.77
CA GLU A 570 28.13 -3.72 4.44
C GLU A 570 27.10 -3.87 3.30
N PHE A 571 25.95 -4.50 3.56
CA PHE A 571 24.83 -4.55 2.66
C PHE A 571 23.86 -3.38 2.89
N LEU A 572 23.42 -3.16 4.14
CA LEU A 572 22.40 -2.16 4.49
C LEU A 572 22.84 -0.72 4.24
N GLY A 573 24.12 -0.41 4.44
CA GLY A 573 24.67 0.91 4.17
C GLY A 573 24.49 1.32 2.69
N PRO A 574 25.01 0.56 1.72
CA PRO A 574 24.96 0.93 0.32
C PRO A 574 23.70 0.53 -0.46
N VAL A 575 22.78 -0.30 0.10
CA VAL A 575 21.57 -0.68 -0.62
C VAL A 575 20.70 0.56 -0.88
N PRO A 576 20.25 0.79 -2.14
CA PRO A 576 19.41 1.95 -2.44
C PRO A 576 17.96 1.71 -2.03
N SER A 577 17.19 2.77 -1.89
CA SER A 577 15.74 2.73 -1.65
C SER A 577 14.90 2.92 -2.92
N VAL A 578 15.54 3.15 -4.09
CA VAL A 578 14.90 3.37 -5.39
C VAL A 578 15.64 2.63 -6.50
N TRP A 579 14.93 2.32 -7.59
CA TRP A 579 15.39 1.39 -8.59
C TRP A 579 15.24 1.92 -10.02
N ASP A 580 16.25 1.70 -10.84
CA ASP A 580 16.24 2.04 -12.28
C ASP A 580 15.59 0.95 -13.12
N GLU A 581 15.58 -0.28 -12.62
CA GLU A 581 15.00 -1.45 -13.27
C GLU A 581 14.65 -2.52 -12.24
N THR A 582 13.49 -3.14 -12.42
CA THR A 582 13.04 -4.28 -11.59
C THR A 582 12.68 -5.45 -12.51
N ARG A 583 13.21 -6.63 -12.21
CA ARG A 583 12.87 -7.91 -12.85
C ARG A 583 12.43 -8.89 -11.77
N VAL A 584 11.16 -9.22 -11.75
CA VAL A 584 10.66 -10.31 -10.92
C VAL A 584 10.90 -11.61 -11.67
N LEU A 585 11.88 -12.37 -11.21
CA LEU A 585 12.34 -13.57 -11.91
C LEU A 585 11.35 -14.71 -11.71
N ASP A 586 10.91 -14.92 -10.48
CA ASP A 586 9.90 -15.92 -10.13
C ASP A 586 9.20 -15.55 -8.80
N GLY A 587 8.05 -16.16 -8.52
CA GLY A 587 7.34 -15.96 -7.25
C GLY A 587 5.96 -16.58 -7.24
N ALA A 588 5.52 -16.90 -6.02
CA ALA A 588 4.16 -17.37 -5.72
C ALA A 588 3.67 -16.76 -4.40
N ILE A 589 2.45 -16.24 -4.40
CA ILE A 589 1.87 -15.51 -3.27
C ILE A 589 1.94 -16.34 -1.98
N GLY A 590 2.51 -15.75 -0.93
CA GLY A 590 2.65 -16.38 0.40
C GLY A 590 3.68 -17.49 0.46
N ARG A 591 4.43 -17.79 -0.61
CA ARG A 591 5.35 -18.91 -0.68
C ARG A 591 6.80 -18.54 -0.89
N PHE A 592 7.10 -17.81 -1.95
CA PHE A 592 8.46 -17.36 -2.25
C PHE A 592 8.45 -16.24 -3.29
N ILE A 593 9.57 -15.52 -3.37
CA ILE A 593 9.82 -14.51 -4.41
C ILE A 593 11.31 -14.42 -4.72
N ILE A 594 11.63 -14.16 -5.99
CA ILE A 594 12.99 -13.89 -6.47
C ILE A 594 12.96 -12.64 -7.35
N VAL A 595 13.74 -11.62 -6.96
CA VAL A 595 13.74 -10.31 -7.63
C VAL A 595 15.16 -9.86 -7.90
N ALA A 596 15.43 -9.38 -9.11
CA ALA A 596 16.64 -8.66 -9.47
C ALA A 596 16.30 -7.18 -9.74
N ARG A 597 17.02 -6.26 -9.09
CA ARG A 597 16.83 -4.81 -9.25
C ARG A 597 18.14 -4.12 -9.55
N ARG A 598 18.10 -3.07 -10.35
CA ARG A 598 19.28 -2.29 -10.73
C ARG A 598 19.18 -0.86 -10.22
N HIS A 599 20.30 -0.37 -9.68
CA HIS A 599 20.51 1.05 -9.39
C HIS A 599 21.88 1.47 -9.91
N GLY A 600 21.90 2.44 -10.83
CA GLY A 600 23.11 2.79 -11.54
C GLY A 600 23.64 1.59 -12.34
N GLN A 601 24.87 1.18 -12.02
CA GLN A 601 25.51 0.00 -12.62
C GLN A 601 25.40 -1.26 -11.74
N ASP A 602 24.98 -1.11 -10.48
CA ASP A 602 24.89 -2.20 -9.52
C ASP A 602 23.55 -2.94 -9.65
N TRP A 603 23.60 -4.26 -9.60
CA TRP A 603 22.45 -5.11 -9.48
C TRP A 603 22.33 -5.65 -8.05
N TYR A 604 21.11 -5.83 -7.62
CA TYR A 604 20.74 -6.43 -6.35
C TYR A 604 19.80 -7.59 -6.63
N LEU A 605 20.17 -8.78 -6.19
CA LEU A 605 19.38 -9.99 -6.36
C LEU A 605 18.95 -10.47 -4.99
N ALA A 606 17.66 -10.73 -4.81
CA ALA A 606 17.10 -11.18 -3.54
C ALA A 606 16.11 -12.31 -3.73
N ALA A 607 16.08 -13.22 -2.77
CA ALA A 607 15.08 -14.27 -2.65
C ALA A 607 14.59 -14.38 -1.20
N MET A 608 13.29 -14.67 -1.04
CA MET A 608 12.66 -14.93 0.26
C MET A 608 11.78 -16.18 0.14
N THR A 609 11.66 -16.94 1.24
CA THR A 609 10.81 -18.13 1.34
C THR A 609 9.95 -18.12 2.60
N ASP A 610 8.79 -18.80 2.55
CA ASP A 610 7.97 -19.13 3.71
C ASP A 610 8.70 -20.11 4.65
N TRP A 611 7.98 -20.76 5.55
CA TRP A 611 8.57 -21.76 6.43
C TRP A 611 9.10 -23.02 5.72
N THR A 612 8.85 -23.16 4.40
CA THR A 612 9.39 -24.27 3.60
C THR A 612 10.77 -23.92 3.08
N PRO A 613 11.82 -24.69 3.44
CA PRO A 613 13.14 -24.51 2.85
C PRO A 613 13.10 -24.66 1.33
N ARG A 614 13.86 -23.84 0.61
CA ARG A 614 13.95 -23.89 -0.85
C ARG A 614 15.37 -23.79 -1.33
N SER A 615 15.62 -24.40 -2.49
CA SER A 615 16.82 -24.19 -3.27
C SER A 615 16.45 -23.71 -4.68
N GLY A 616 17.32 -22.93 -5.28
CA GLY A 616 17.13 -22.43 -6.65
C GLY A 616 18.44 -22.37 -7.39
N ASP A 617 18.36 -22.46 -8.73
CA ASP A 617 19.47 -22.23 -9.66
C ASP A 617 19.07 -21.08 -10.60
N ILE A 618 19.59 -19.89 -10.33
CA ILE A 618 19.15 -18.65 -10.94
C ILE A 618 20.15 -18.18 -12.00
N PRO A 619 19.74 -18.10 -13.28
CA PRO A 619 20.59 -17.58 -14.34
C PRO A 619 20.75 -16.07 -14.21
N LEU A 620 21.97 -15.57 -14.33
CA LEU A 620 22.28 -14.14 -14.28
C LEU A 620 22.10 -13.43 -15.63
N THR A 621 21.16 -13.86 -16.46
CA THR A 621 20.90 -13.34 -17.81
C THR A 621 20.49 -11.88 -17.84
N PHE A 622 20.11 -11.31 -16.71
CA PHE A 622 19.79 -9.89 -16.56
C PHE A 622 21.03 -8.98 -16.54
N LEU A 623 22.23 -9.52 -16.30
CA LEU A 623 23.48 -8.77 -16.35
C LEU A 623 23.83 -8.37 -17.79
N GLY A 624 24.53 -7.26 -17.94
CA GLY A 624 25.17 -6.88 -19.19
C GLY A 624 26.37 -7.75 -19.52
N ALA A 625 27.04 -7.45 -20.65
CA ALA A 625 28.32 -8.07 -20.98
C ALA A 625 29.42 -7.61 -20.01
N GLY A 626 30.41 -8.49 -19.75
CA GLY A 626 31.56 -8.20 -18.88
C GLY A 626 31.58 -9.03 -17.60
N ASP A 627 32.59 -8.76 -16.78
CA ASP A 627 32.82 -9.41 -15.52
C ASP A 627 32.23 -8.61 -14.38
N TYR A 628 31.71 -9.33 -13.39
CA TYR A 628 31.12 -8.75 -12.19
C TYR A 628 31.65 -9.41 -10.94
N GLN A 629 31.68 -8.67 -9.84
CA GLN A 629 31.88 -9.17 -8.50
C GLN A 629 30.54 -9.23 -7.80
N MET A 630 30.13 -10.41 -7.36
CA MET A 630 28.93 -10.66 -6.56
C MET A 630 29.36 -10.89 -5.10
N THR A 631 28.82 -10.10 -4.19
CA THR A 631 28.88 -10.35 -2.74
C THR A 631 27.49 -10.75 -2.29
N ALA A 632 27.36 -11.94 -1.70
CA ALA A 632 26.09 -12.51 -1.27
C ALA A 632 26.08 -12.72 0.27
N TRP A 633 24.92 -12.55 0.85
CA TRP A 633 24.56 -12.92 2.23
C TRP A 633 23.46 -13.97 2.13
N GLU A 634 23.71 -15.13 2.67
CA GLU A 634 22.83 -16.30 2.55
C GLU A 634 22.66 -17.01 3.88
N ASP A 635 21.52 -17.66 4.09
CA ASP A 635 21.25 -18.44 5.27
C ASP A 635 22.39 -19.46 5.53
N GLY A 636 22.87 -19.52 6.76
CA GLY A 636 23.90 -20.46 7.18
C GLY A 636 23.32 -21.87 7.35
N PRO A 637 24.20 -22.88 7.56
CA PRO A 637 23.79 -24.27 7.73
C PRO A 637 22.90 -24.51 8.96
N ASP A 638 23.03 -23.66 9.99
CA ASP A 638 22.25 -23.74 11.22
C ASP A 638 21.01 -22.81 11.24
N ALA A 639 20.70 -22.12 10.15
CA ALA A 639 19.61 -21.14 10.09
C ALA A 639 18.24 -21.71 10.51
N ALA A 640 18.01 -23.02 10.32
CA ALA A 640 16.78 -23.69 10.76
C ALA A 640 16.60 -23.74 12.29
N THR A 641 17.70 -23.61 13.05
CA THR A 641 17.71 -23.65 14.54
C THR A 641 18.16 -22.32 15.14
N ARG A 642 18.96 -21.55 14.42
CA ARG A 642 19.49 -20.24 14.79
C ARG A 642 19.25 -19.23 13.66
N ALA A 643 18.14 -18.52 13.69
CA ALA A 643 17.68 -17.64 12.63
C ALA A 643 18.67 -16.50 12.28
N SER A 644 19.61 -16.18 13.15
CA SER A 644 20.69 -15.22 12.91
C SER A 644 21.91 -15.84 12.21
N ASP A 645 21.91 -17.16 11.93
CA ASP A 645 23.03 -17.82 11.26
C ASP A 645 23.04 -17.49 9.77
N TYR A 646 24.12 -16.89 9.30
CA TYR A 646 24.31 -16.55 7.90
C TYR A 646 25.79 -16.61 7.52
N ARG A 647 26.05 -16.66 6.24
CA ARG A 647 27.40 -16.54 5.70
C ARG A 647 27.45 -15.49 4.57
N LYS A 648 28.59 -14.82 4.50
CA LYS A 648 28.90 -13.89 3.43
C LYS A 648 29.90 -14.51 2.48
N THR A 649 29.66 -14.42 1.18
CA THR A 649 30.54 -14.93 0.12
C THR A 649 30.81 -13.88 -0.93
N THR A 650 31.97 -13.93 -1.58
CA THR A 650 32.29 -13.06 -2.70
C THR A 650 32.84 -13.90 -3.85
N THR A 651 32.22 -13.76 -5.04
CA THR A 651 32.52 -14.58 -6.23
C THR A 651 32.53 -13.72 -7.47
N ALA A 652 33.45 -14.02 -8.40
CA ALA A 652 33.40 -13.45 -9.76
C ALA A 652 32.31 -14.15 -10.57
N VAL A 653 31.50 -13.37 -11.25
CA VAL A 653 30.38 -13.88 -12.07
C VAL A 653 30.28 -13.13 -13.39
N THR A 654 29.63 -13.77 -14.36
CA THR A 654 29.30 -13.18 -15.65
C THR A 654 27.82 -13.38 -15.94
N ARG A 655 27.33 -12.80 -17.02
CA ARG A 655 25.98 -13.02 -17.54
C ARG A 655 25.62 -14.50 -17.76
N ALA A 656 26.62 -15.34 -18.09
CA ALA A 656 26.42 -16.78 -18.34
C ALA A 656 26.41 -17.62 -17.06
N ALA A 657 26.73 -17.03 -15.90
CA ALA A 657 26.77 -17.74 -14.64
C ALA A 657 25.37 -18.03 -14.10
N HIS A 658 25.31 -19.07 -13.27
CA HIS A 658 24.16 -19.43 -12.47
C HIS A 658 24.50 -19.32 -11.00
N VAL A 659 23.55 -18.87 -10.18
CA VAL A 659 23.68 -18.76 -8.73
C VAL A 659 22.82 -19.82 -8.05
N LYS A 660 23.45 -20.69 -7.30
CA LYS A 660 22.75 -21.66 -6.45
C LYS A 660 22.37 -20.97 -5.14
N MET A 661 21.09 -20.86 -4.87
CA MET A 661 20.55 -20.31 -3.63
C MET A 661 20.09 -21.44 -2.71
N GLN A 662 20.36 -21.28 -1.42
CA GLN A 662 19.85 -22.14 -0.35
C GLN A 662 19.14 -21.24 0.65
N LEU A 663 17.86 -21.49 0.93
CA LEU A 663 17.05 -20.74 1.87
C LEU A 663 16.55 -21.68 2.96
N GLY A 664 16.81 -21.34 4.21
CA GLY A 664 16.27 -22.03 5.38
C GLY A 664 14.76 -21.77 5.57
N PRO A 665 14.14 -22.37 6.61
CA PRO A 665 12.75 -22.05 6.95
C PRO A 665 12.59 -20.58 7.34
N GLY A 666 11.66 -19.86 6.69
CA GLY A 666 11.53 -18.41 6.83
C GLY A 666 12.77 -17.67 6.37
N GLY A 667 13.43 -18.23 5.36
CA GLY A 667 14.77 -17.85 4.95
C GLY A 667 14.84 -16.76 3.89
N GLY A 668 16.08 -16.30 3.69
CA GLY A 668 16.40 -15.29 2.69
C GLY A 668 17.78 -15.49 2.06
N TRP A 669 17.95 -14.84 0.94
CA TRP A 669 19.20 -14.74 0.22
C TRP A 669 19.27 -13.38 -0.45
N VAL A 670 20.40 -12.68 -0.35
CA VAL A 670 20.56 -11.39 -1.00
C VAL A 670 21.97 -11.20 -1.51
N ALA A 671 22.16 -10.55 -2.66
CA ALA A 671 23.46 -10.18 -3.18
C ALA A 671 23.48 -8.78 -3.82
N ARG A 672 24.65 -8.15 -3.70
CA ARG A 672 25.03 -7.00 -4.53
C ARG A 672 26.01 -7.46 -5.59
N ILE A 673 25.74 -7.13 -6.86
CA ILE A 673 26.50 -7.52 -8.03
C ILE A 673 27.00 -6.25 -8.73
N ARG A 674 28.32 -6.03 -8.72
CA ARG A 674 28.96 -4.83 -9.27
C ARG A 674 29.83 -5.18 -10.46
N PRO A 675 29.91 -4.32 -11.49
CA PRO A 675 30.94 -4.49 -12.52
C PRO A 675 32.32 -4.63 -11.89
N ALA A 676 33.09 -5.62 -12.32
CA ALA A 676 34.46 -5.75 -11.89
C ALA A 676 35.24 -4.49 -12.31
N ARG A 677 36.05 -3.93 -11.40
CA ARG A 677 36.94 -2.84 -11.77
C ARG A 677 37.91 -3.34 -12.81
N ALA A 678 38.00 -2.66 -13.95
CA ALA A 678 39.10 -2.94 -14.87
C ALA A 678 40.41 -2.85 -14.09
N THR A 679 41.11 -3.95 -13.97
CA THR A 679 42.49 -3.93 -13.49
C THR A 679 43.26 -3.06 -14.47
N LYS A 680 43.68 -1.87 -14.02
CA LYS A 680 44.56 -1.00 -14.81
C LYS A 680 45.90 -1.65 -15.01
#